data_d6f187fd6596dd1a6afa15560834e7a7
#
_entry.id   d6f187fd6596dd1a6afa15560834e7a7
#
_cell.length_a   1.000
_cell.length_b   1.000
_cell.length_c   1.000
_cell.angle_alpha   90.00
_cell.angle_beta   90.00
_cell.angle_gamma   90.00
#
_symmetry.space_group_name_H-M   'P 1'
#
loop_
_entity.id
_entity.type
_entity.pdbx_description
1 polymer ?
#
loop_
_entity_poly.entity_id
_entity_poly.type
_entity_poly.pdbx_seq_one_letter_code
_entity_poly.pdbx_strand_id
1 'polypeptide(L)'
;MKSRILLLFLWFGSTGARAADPKASLREWQIYHGDYGGSHYSELDQINRSNVKKLEVAWTWSTGDTGSTIECNPIIVDGVMFVTTPRLHVAALGAATGKLIWRFDPWQGARGGGVNRGVAFWSDGQGGGRLFHSAGNWLYALDVRTGQPIPSFGKEGRISHKDGFDTDVFFLSVGNNTPGMVWNDLLILGSTTGEGPQPTAPGHVRAFDVRTGERRWIFHTIPHPGEFGYETWGSDSWKKAGSANVWAGFTLDHERGIVFMGTGSPANDKWGGNRPGANWFGNSTLALDAGTGRRLWHFQAVHHDLWDYDLPTPPVLAHFQRDGKRVDCVVQPTKMGHLFVLDRVTGKPLFPVEEIPVPQTDLAGEVSFPTQPFPPKEFRLVPQGFTEDDMTDLNSAAREFVLKELKRIHPAAIFTPPSLQAKAVLPQFNGGAEWGGAAFDPERQTVIINMSNEAEWTSMTPSRPRDRLTLYELGKHTYQGACAFCHGTSSPVNPASPSLQNVRERLMKDQVRALMETGRGQMPSFASFSEQEKRAVVSFLYDEGHDETVETKNLSLSFANEIPFVMTGHHDWRDPEGFPVNKRPWGTLNAIDLNAGKVKWRVPLGTYPKLEARGVPPTGTFNIGGPIVTKGGLVFIGAAMDERFHAFDKDTGELLWEYQMRFGGYATPATYEIDGRQYIVIAAGGGGKPATKAGDMFYCFALPK
;
A
#
# COMPACT_ATOMS: atom_id res chain seq x y z
N MET A 1 60.10 46.20 11.99
CA MET A 1 60.05 44.89 11.34
C MET A 1 58.73 44.24 11.74
N LYS A 2 57.73 44.25 10.81
CA LYS A 2 56.40 43.69 11.03
C LYS A 2 56.32 42.38 10.23
N SER A 3 56.29 41.23 10.93
CA SER A 3 56.05 39.92 10.33
C SER A 3 54.57 39.75 10.06
N ARG A 4 54.22 39.51 8.79
CA ARG A 4 52.92 39.08 8.38
C ARG A 4 52.89 37.57 8.37
N ILE A 5 52.02 36.98 9.19
CA ILE A 5 51.69 35.57 9.14
C ILE A 5 50.60 35.38 8.10
N LEU A 6 50.91 34.59 7.07
CA LEU A 6 49.99 34.20 6.01
C LEU A 6 49.27 32.90 6.45
N LEU A 7 47.98 32.99 6.80
CA LEU A 7 47.15 31.83 7.07
C LEU A 7 46.65 31.27 5.73
N LEU A 8 47.16 30.12 5.33
CA LEU A 8 46.59 29.29 4.26
C LEU A 8 45.33 28.60 4.78
N PHE A 9 44.18 29.01 4.27
CA PHE A 9 42.96 28.25 4.37
C PHE A 9 43.00 27.10 3.37
N LEU A 10 43.21 25.88 3.84
CA LEU A 10 42.97 24.65 3.08
C LEU A 10 41.47 24.44 3.00
N TRP A 11 40.90 24.69 1.82
CA TRP A 11 39.54 24.34 1.46
C TRP A 11 39.48 22.82 1.24
N PHE A 12 39.00 22.06 2.24
CA PHE A 12 38.59 20.69 2.03
C PHE A 12 37.26 20.70 1.25
N GLY A 13 37.35 20.56 -0.06
CA GLY A 13 36.20 20.26 -0.89
C GLY A 13 35.66 18.90 -0.51
N SER A 14 34.51 18.85 0.17
CA SER A 14 33.72 17.66 0.31
C SER A 14 33.23 17.26 -1.08
N THR A 15 33.85 16.23 -1.68
CA THR A 15 33.26 15.55 -2.85
C THR A 15 32.05 14.78 -2.34
N GLY A 16 30.90 15.46 -2.24
CA GLY A 16 29.60 14.81 -2.01
C GLY A 16 29.35 13.86 -3.17
N ALA A 17 29.04 12.63 -2.87
CA ALA A 17 28.52 11.67 -3.83
C ALA A 17 27.33 12.32 -4.58
N ARG A 18 27.41 12.43 -5.90
CA ARG A 18 26.27 12.93 -6.70
C ARG A 18 25.17 11.87 -6.62
N ALA A 19 24.05 12.24 -6.01
CA ALA A 19 22.80 11.52 -6.24
C ALA A 19 22.50 11.48 -7.75
N ALA A 20 21.74 10.48 -8.20
CA ALA A 20 21.33 10.36 -9.59
C ALA A 20 20.87 11.73 -10.12
N ASP A 21 21.33 12.12 -11.31
CA ASP A 21 20.98 13.41 -11.91
C ASP A 21 19.46 13.48 -12.07
N PRO A 22 18.76 14.43 -11.45
CA PRO A 22 17.30 14.54 -11.56
C PRO A 22 16.80 14.67 -13.00
N LYS A 23 17.65 15.13 -13.94
CA LYS A 23 17.32 15.23 -15.35
C LYS A 23 17.51 13.93 -16.13
N ALA A 24 18.36 13.01 -15.67
CA ALA A 24 18.52 11.71 -16.30
C ALA A 24 17.29 10.82 -16.10
N SER A 25 16.57 10.98 -14.97
CA SER A 25 15.42 10.17 -14.60
C SER A 25 14.21 10.28 -15.55
N LEU A 26 14.02 11.40 -16.25
CA LEU A 26 12.81 11.62 -17.09
C LEU A 26 12.85 10.88 -18.46
N ARG A 27 13.99 10.32 -18.86
CA ARG A 27 14.14 9.45 -20.03
C ARG A 27 14.39 7.98 -19.69
N GLU A 28 14.86 7.74 -18.48
CA GLU A 28 14.96 6.43 -17.84
C GLU A 28 13.87 6.34 -16.75
N TRP A 29 13.75 5.24 -16.05
CA TRP A 29 12.82 5.05 -14.96
C TRP A 29 13.56 4.54 -13.75
N GLN A 30 14.54 5.35 -13.25
CA GLN A 30 15.49 4.91 -12.21
C GLN A 30 14.90 4.83 -10.80
N ILE A 31 13.75 5.46 -10.57
CA ILE A 31 13.11 5.60 -9.27
C ILE A 31 11.71 5.01 -9.35
N TYR A 32 11.27 4.38 -8.27
CA TYR A 32 9.88 3.95 -8.11
C TYR A 32 8.94 5.15 -8.35
N HIS A 33 7.94 4.97 -9.21
CA HIS A 33 7.04 6.01 -9.70
C HIS A 33 7.70 7.06 -10.64
N GLY A 34 8.87 6.75 -11.22
CA GLY A 34 9.50 7.51 -12.30
C GLY A 34 10.48 8.58 -11.84
N ASP A 35 10.13 9.40 -10.87
CA ASP A 35 10.96 10.45 -10.31
C ASP A 35 10.77 10.62 -8.80
N TYR A 36 11.56 11.48 -8.18
CA TYR A 36 11.47 11.77 -6.76
C TYR A 36 10.11 12.36 -6.33
N GLY A 37 9.47 13.10 -7.22
CA GLY A 37 8.15 13.70 -6.98
C GLY A 37 6.98 12.75 -7.17
N GLY A 38 7.23 11.52 -7.62
CA GLY A 38 6.19 10.54 -7.93
C GLY A 38 5.26 11.00 -9.05
N SER A 39 5.80 11.71 -10.05
CA SER A 39 4.97 12.32 -11.10
C SER A 39 4.41 11.32 -12.10
N HIS A 40 4.95 10.12 -12.19
CA HIS A 40 4.60 9.15 -13.23
C HIS A 40 4.65 9.76 -14.65
N TYR A 41 5.49 10.77 -14.84
CA TYR A 41 5.65 11.50 -16.09
C TYR A 41 6.94 11.11 -16.79
N SER A 42 6.90 11.08 -18.13
CA SER A 42 8.09 10.95 -18.98
C SER A 42 8.12 12.00 -20.06
N GLU A 43 9.30 12.57 -20.30
CA GLU A 43 9.55 13.48 -21.44
C GLU A 43 9.65 12.77 -22.79
N LEU A 44 9.53 11.45 -22.83
CA LEU A 44 9.57 10.68 -24.07
C LEU A 44 8.31 10.93 -24.91
N ASP A 45 8.49 11.14 -26.21
CA ASP A 45 7.45 11.49 -27.16
C ASP A 45 7.52 10.74 -28.50
N GLN A 46 8.45 9.78 -28.64
CA GLN A 46 8.54 8.94 -29.85
C GLN A 46 7.22 8.17 -30.04
N ILE A 47 6.66 7.60 -28.96
CA ILE A 47 5.32 7.02 -28.97
C ILE A 47 4.34 8.14 -28.64
N ASN A 48 3.42 8.43 -29.57
CA ASN A 48 2.51 9.58 -29.47
C ASN A 48 1.14 9.29 -30.09
N ARG A 49 0.22 10.25 -30.03
CA ARG A 49 -1.15 10.13 -30.55
C ARG A 49 -1.24 9.62 -32.00
N SER A 50 -0.31 10.01 -32.86
CA SER A 50 -0.35 9.69 -34.28
C SER A 50 0.08 8.25 -34.60
N ASN A 51 0.85 7.64 -33.73
CA ASN A 51 1.49 6.34 -33.98
C ASN A 51 1.18 5.25 -32.93
N VAL A 52 0.51 5.58 -31.83
CA VAL A 52 0.22 4.62 -30.74
C VAL A 52 -0.51 3.36 -31.23
N LYS A 53 -1.35 3.48 -32.27
CA LYS A 53 -2.03 2.34 -32.92
C LYS A 53 -1.08 1.32 -33.57
N LYS A 54 0.20 1.70 -33.76
CA LYS A 54 1.24 0.82 -34.30
C LYS A 54 2.06 0.12 -33.22
N LEU A 55 1.74 0.31 -31.93
CA LEU A 55 2.44 -0.37 -30.85
C LEU A 55 2.29 -1.88 -30.99
N GLU A 56 3.41 -2.57 -30.85
CA GLU A 56 3.49 -4.02 -30.83
C GLU A 56 4.28 -4.51 -29.61
N VAL A 57 4.13 -5.78 -29.27
CA VAL A 57 4.92 -6.42 -28.23
C VAL A 57 6.36 -6.57 -28.71
N ALA A 58 7.28 -5.83 -28.12
CA ALA A 58 8.70 -5.92 -28.41
C ALA A 58 9.33 -7.20 -27.81
N TRP A 59 8.94 -7.52 -26.57
CA TRP A 59 9.30 -8.75 -25.87
C TRP A 59 8.34 -9.03 -24.73
N THR A 60 8.32 -10.29 -24.29
CA THR A 60 7.67 -10.72 -23.06
C THR A 60 8.64 -11.51 -22.20
N TRP A 61 8.44 -11.49 -20.90
CA TRP A 61 9.20 -12.32 -19.96
C TRP A 61 8.27 -12.93 -18.92
N SER A 62 8.36 -14.28 -18.77
CA SER A 62 7.67 -15.02 -17.71
C SER A 62 8.63 -15.19 -16.54
N THR A 63 8.17 -14.87 -15.32
CA THR A 63 8.99 -15.05 -14.12
C THR A 63 9.22 -16.53 -13.78
N GLY A 64 8.33 -17.42 -14.23
CA GLY A 64 8.30 -18.84 -13.83
C GLY A 64 7.80 -19.04 -12.38
N ASP A 65 7.38 -17.97 -11.70
CA ASP A 65 6.84 -18.03 -10.34
C ASP A 65 5.32 -18.09 -10.36
N THR A 66 4.73 -18.80 -9.41
CA THR A 66 3.28 -18.93 -9.28
C THR A 66 2.83 -18.52 -7.87
N GLY A 67 1.59 -18.09 -7.72
CA GLY A 67 0.90 -18.02 -6.43
C GLY A 67 0.49 -16.66 -5.92
N SER A 68 1.04 -15.54 -6.42
CA SER A 68 0.65 -14.19 -6.02
C SER A 68 0.47 -13.30 -7.25
N THR A 69 -0.05 -12.09 -7.04
CA THR A 69 -0.06 -11.04 -8.07
C THR A 69 1.32 -10.41 -8.22
N ILE A 70 1.54 -9.64 -9.30
CA ILE A 70 2.72 -8.79 -9.48
C ILE A 70 2.26 -7.33 -9.42
N GLU A 71 2.75 -6.60 -8.41
CA GLU A 71 2.50 -5.16 -8.25
C GLU A 71 3.74 -4.32 -8.60
N CYS A 72 4.75 -4.93 -9.17
CA CYS A 72 6.04 -4.32 -9.44
C CYS A 72 5.96 -3.18 -10.47
N ASN A 73 6.33 -1.97 -10.06
CA ASN A 73 6.75 -0.90 -10.97
C ASN A 73 8.24 -1.10 -11.24
N PRO A 74 8.64 -1.50 -12.46
CA PRO A 74 10.05 -1.73 -12.79
C PRO A 74 10.86 -0.45 -12.69
N ILE A 75 12.12 -0.56 -12.27
CA ILE A 75 13.09 0.51 -12.45
C ILE A 75 14.12 0.13 -13.54
N ILE A 76 14.59 1.12 -14.27
CA ILE A 76 15.54 0.95 -15.36
C ILE A 76 16.75 1.84 -15.08
N VAL A 77 17.95 1.23 -15.00
CA VAL A 77 19.21 1.90 -14.73
C VAL A 77 20.25 1.38 -15.72
N ASP A 78 20.88 2.25 -16.48
CA ASP A 78 21.96 1.92 -17.44
C ASP A 78 21.60 0.74 -18.37
N GLY A 79 20.36 0.74 -18.89
CA GLY A 79 19.87 -0.29 -19.81
C GLY A 79 19.53 -1.63 -19.16
N VAL A 80 19.58 -1.74 -17.84
CA VAL A 80 19.17 -2.91 -17.07
C VAL A 80 17.85 -2.60 -16.34
N MET A 81 16.87 -3.48 -16.51
CA MET A 81 15.59 -3.41 -15.82
C MET A 81 15.60 -4.31 -14.59
N PHE A 82 15.18 -3.77 -13.45
CA PHE A 82 15.05 -4.51 -12.20
C PHE A 82 13.58 -4.69 -11.85
N VAL A 83 13.18 -5.93 -11.60
CA VAL A 83 11.80 -6.32 -11.32
C VAL A 83 11.71 -7.25 -10.11
N THR A 84 10.54 -7.26 -9.47
CA THR A 84 10.20 -8.23 -8.42
C THR A 84 9.13 -9.21 -8.93
N THR A 85 9.13 -10.42 -8.40
CA THR A 85 8.27 -11.53 -8.87
C THR A 85 7.25 -11.96 -7.80
N PRO A 86 6.25 -12.79 -8.11
CA PRO A 86 5.29 -13.33 -7.13
C PRO A 86 5.93 -14.05 -5.94
N ARG A 87 7.14 -14.57 -6.11
CA ARG A 87 7.92 -15.19 -5.04
C ARG A 87 8.90 -14.24 -4.38
N LEU A 88 8.74 -12.93 -4.60
CA LEU A 88 9.63 -11.89 -4.07
C LEU A 88 11.10 -12.06 -4.50
N HIS A 89 11.37 -12.75 -5.61
CA HIS A 89 12.68 -12.72 -6.22
C HIS A 89 12.93 -11.35 -6.85
N VAL A 90 14.20 -10.94 -6.93
CA VAL A 90 14.62 -9.81 -7.75
C VAL A 90 15.27 -10.36 -9.02
N ALA A 91 14.86 -9.85 -10.17
CA ALA A 91 15.48 -10.19 -11.44
C ALA A 91 16.01 -8.94 -12.14
N ALA A 92 17.21 -9.03 -12.73
CA ALA A 92 17.76 -8.06 -13.65
C ALA A 92 17.59 -8.56 -15.08
N LEU A 93 17.01 -7.74 -15.94
CA LEU A 93 16.75 -8.04 -17.33
C LEU A 93 17.43 -7.01 -18.22
N GLY A 94 17.90 -7.42 -19.40
CA GLY A 94 18.25 -6.47 -20.44
C GLY A 94 17.02 -5.70 -20.88
N ALA A 95 16.96 -4.40 -20.64
CA ALA A 95 15.74 -3.60 -20.81
C ALA A 95 15.22 -3.61 -22.27
N ALA A 96 16.10 -3.63 -23.27
CA ALA A 96 15.72 -3.70 -24.69
C ALA A 96 15.25 -5.09 -25.16
N THR A 97 15.51 -6.17 -24.39
CA THR A 97 15.36 -7.55 -24.90
C THR A 97 14.56 -8.49 -23.99
N GLY A 98 14.35 -8.11 -22.74
CA GLY A 98 13.76 -8.98 -21.71
C GLY A 98 14.64 -10.16 -21.29
N LYS A 99 15.91 -10.22 -21.76
CA LYS A 99 16.81 -11.33 -21.42
C LYS A 99 17.27 -11.25 -19.98
N LEU A 100 17.10 -12.35 -19.23
CA LEU A 100 17.56 -12.46 -17.85
C LEU A 100 19.08 -12.35 -17.77
N ILE A 101 19.57 -11.48 -16.87
CA ILE A 101 20.99 -11.27 -16.58
C ILE A 101 21.35 -12.02 -15.29
N TRP A 102 20.62 -11.74 -14.21
CA TRP A 102 20.76 -12.43 -12.93
C TRP A 102 19.43 -12.46 -12.18
N ARG A 103 19.32 -13.37 -11.20
CA ARG A 103 18.17 -13.50 -10.31
C ARG A 103 18.62 -13.74 -8.87
N PHE A 104 18.03 -13.05 -7.93
CA PHE A 104 18.21 -13.25 -6.49
C PHE A 104 16.99 -13.95 -5.91
N ASP A 105 17.21 -15.02 -5.15
CA ASP A 105 16.17 -15.76 -4.41
C ASP A 105 16.37 -15.52 -2.90
N PRO A 106 15.50 -14.72 -2.24
CA PRO A 106 15.59 -14.46 -0.81
C PRO A 106 15.29 -15.69 0.05
N TRP A 107 14.68 -16.71 -0.52
CA TRP A 107 14.24 -17.93 0.18
C TRP A 107 15.23 -19.09 0.06
N GLN A 108 16.26 -18.98 -0.75
CA GLN A 108 17.26 -20.02 -0.99
C GLN A 108 16.61 -21.37 -1.37
N GLY A 109 15.62 -21.33 -2.24
CA GLY A 109 14.87 -22.51 -2.71
C GLY A 109 13.70 -22.93 -1.83
N ALA A 110 13.55 -22.37 -0.62
CA ALA A 110 12.37 -22.63 0.22
C ALA A 110 11.10 -21.97 -0.34
N ARG A 111 9.93 -22.36 0.18
CA ARG A 111 8.67 -21.70 -0.18
C ARG A 111 8.62 -20.30 0.43
N GLY A 112 8.23 -19.33 -0.37
CA GLY A 112 7.98 -17.95 0.05
C GLY A 112 7.31 -17.20 -1.09
N GLY A 113 6.74 -16.04 -0.77
CA GLY A 113 6.04 -15.22 -1.74
C GLY A 113 5.30 -14.09 -1.04
N GLY A 114 4.64 -13.28 -1.82
CA GLY A 114 3.90 -12.12 -1.32
C GLY A 114 3.78 -11.05 -2.39
N VAL A 115 3.43 -9.86 -1.95
CA VAL A 115 3.31 -8.67 -2.80
C VAL A 115 4.51 -7.76 -2.54
N ASN A 116 5.11 -7.28 -3.62
CA ASN A 116 6.16 -6.26 -3.58
C ASN A 116 6.06 -5.37 -4.80
N ARG A 117 6.22 -4.05 -4.60
CA ARG A 117 6.00 -3.02 -5.63
C ARG A 117 7.26 -2.59 -6.36
N GLY A 118 8.41 -3.19 -6.05
CA GLY A 118 9.68 -2.91 -6.73
C GLY A 118 10.86 -2.82 -5.79
N VAL A 119 11.93 -2.19 -6.23
CA VAL A 119 13.17 -2.01 -5.49
C VAL A 119 13.58 -0.54 -5.47
N ALA A 120 14.30 -0.11 -4.44
CA ALA A 120 14.95 1.20 -4.42
C ALA A 120 16.40 1.08 -4.88
N PHE A 121 16.89 2.07 -5.62
CA PHE A 121 18.25 2.12 -6.14
C PHE A 121 19.06 3.25 -5.48
N TRP A 122 20.31 2.96 -5.16
CA TRP A 122 21.30 3.92 -4.71
C TRP A 122 22.62 3.71 -5.46
N SER A 123 23.30 4.78 -5.82
CA SER A 123 24.64 4.76 -6.44
C SER A 123 25.63 5.54 -5.61
N ASP A 124 26.87 5.03 -5.54
CA ASP A 124 28.02 5.73 -4.94
C ASP A 124 28.62 6.82 -5.86
N GLY A 125 28.11 6.93 -7.10
CA GLY A 125 28.63 7.84 -8.11
C GLY A 125 30.00 7.45 -8.69
N GLN A 126 30.51 6.27 -8.35
CA GLN A 126 31.81 5.74 -8.79
C GLN A 126 31.67 4.39 -9.54
N GLY A 127 30.44 4.07 -9.97
CA GLY A 127 30.13 2.83 -10.67
C GLY A 127 29.72 1.68 -9.76
N GLY A 128 29.65 1.87 -8.43
CA GLY A 128 29.01 0.98 -7.50
C GLY A 128 27.54 1.35 -7.31
N GLY A 129 26.67 0.35 -7.09
CA GLY A 129 25.26 0.57 -6.83
C GLY A 129 24.65 -0.52 -5.97
N ARG A 130 23.56 -0.17 -5.28
CA ARG A 130 22.80 -1.07 -4.41
C ARG A 130 21.34 -1.04 -4.78
N LEU A 131 20.73 -2.22 -4.74
CA LEU A 131 19.27 -2.35 -4.76
C LEU A 131 18.82 -2.73 -3.36
N PHE A 132 17.82 -2.02 -2.86
CA PHE A 132 17.17 -2.35 -1.59
C PHE A 132 15.87 -3.07 -1.88
N HIS A 133 15.73 -4.27 -1.31
CA HIS A 133 14.61 -5.17 -1.55
C HIS A 133 14.07 -5.76 -0.25
N SER A 134 12.75 -5.69 -0.08
CA SER A 134 12.05 -6.28 1.05
C SER A 134 11.45 -7.65 0.70
N ALA A 135 11.79 -8.67 1.48
CA ALA A 135 11.19 -9.99 1.36
C ALA A 135 11.03 -10.64 2.75
N GLY A 136 9.80 -11.04 3.07
CA GLY A 136 9.46 -11.55 4.39
C GLY A 136 9.81 -10.55 5.50
N ASN A 137 10.59 -10.98 6.47
CA ASN A 137 11.02 -10.15 7.61
C ASN A 137 12.28 -9.31 7.35
N TRP A 138 12.81 -9.32 6.11
CA TRP A 138 14.15 -8.81 5.83
C TRP A 138 14.14 -7.72 4.75
N LEU A 139 14.97 -6.71 4.98
CA LEU A 139 15.43 -5.76 3.98
C LEU A 139 16.84 -6.12 3.56
N TYR A 140 17.02 -6.44 2.27
CA TYR A 140 18.30 -6.79 1.66
C TYR A 140 18.92 -5.58 0.97
N ALA A 141 20.26 -5.50 0.97
CA ALA A 141 21.03 -4.66 0.06
C ALA A 141 21.78 -5.57 -0.92
N LEU A 142 21.42 -5.48 -2.20
CA LEU A 142 21.99 -6.30 -3.27
C LEU A 142 22.95 -5.47 -4.13
N ASP A 143 24.07 -6.03 -4.55
CA ASP A 143 24.93 -5.43 -5.57
C ASP A 143 24.19 -5.38 -6.90
N VAL A 144 24.09 -4.21 -7.50
CA VAL A 144 23.29 -3.97 -8.71
C VAL A 144 23.73 -4.79 -9.92
N ARG A 145 25.02 -5.17 -10.01
CA ARG A 145 25.60 -5.89 -11.14
C ARG A 145 25.45 -7.39 -11.02
N THR A 146 25.47 -7.91 -9.79
CA THR A 146 25.54 -9.36 -9.54
C THR A 146 24.31 -9.93 -8.84
N GLY A 147 23.46 -9.08 -8.23
CA GLY A 147 22.33 -9.50 -7.44
C GLY A 147 22.70 -10.15 -6.10
N GLN A 148 23.98 -10.16 -5.73
CA GLN A 148 24.41 -10.77 -4.48
C GLN A 148 24.20 -9.83 -3.30
N PRO A 149 23.80 -10.35 -2.12
CA PRO A 149 23.73 -9.56 -0.89
C PRO A 149 25.10 -8.95 -0.55
N ILE A 150 25.12 -7.67 -0.15
CA ILE A 150 26.35 -6.94 0.19
C ILE A 150 26.65 -7.16 1.68
N PRO A 151 27.71 -7.90 2.05
CA PRO A 151 27.94 -8.35 3.43
C PRO A 151 28.09 -7.23 4.46
N SER A 152 28.50 -6.01 4.03
CA SER A 152 28.68 -4.85 4.91
C SER A 152 27.35 -4.19 5.33
N PHE A 153 26.20 -4.59 4.75
CA PHE A 153 24.88 -4.08 5.12
C PHE A 153 24.24 -4.98 6.16
N GLY A 154 24.12 -4.52 7.40
CA GLY A 154 23.60 -5.28 8.51
C GLY A 154 24.36 -6.59 8.75
N LYS A 155 23.62 -7.67 8.84
CA LYS A 155 24.17 -9.02 8.96
C LYS A 155 23.95 -9.80 7.67
N GLU A 156 25.03 -10.25 7.03
CA GLU A 156 24.97 -11.04 5.78
C GLU A 156 24.20 -10.33 4.65
N GLY A 157 24.32 -9.00 4.55
CA GLY A 157 23.68 -8.21 3.50
C GLY A 157 22.22 -7.87 3.75
N ARG A 158 21.74 -7.97 4.99
CA ARG A 158 20.35 -7.68 5.35
C ARG A 158 20.17 -7.18 6.78
N ILE A 159 19.07 -6.47 7.01
CA ILE A 159 18.59 -6.09 8.34
C ILE A 159 17.15 -6.58 8.50
N SER A 160 16.69 -6.77 9.74
CA SER A 160 15.31 -7.11 10.03
C SER A 160 14.41 -5.89 9.89
N HIS A 161 13.19 -6.05 9.37
CA HIS A 161 12.17 -5.00 9.42
C HIS A 161 11.81 -4.61 10.87
N LYS A 162 12.15 -5.43 11.84
CA LYS A 162 11.96 -5.14 13.28
C LYS A 162 13.13 -4.35 13.89
N ASP A 163 14.26 -4.25 13.19
CA ASP A 163 15.39 -3.47 13.66
C ASP A 163 15.07 -1.98 13.66
N GLY A 164 15.62 -1.29 14.65
CA GLY A 164 15.48 0.15 14.75
C GLY A 164 14.14 0.64 15.29
N PHE A 165 13.26 -0.22 15.84
CA PHE A 165 12.21 0.20 16.77
C PHE A 165 12.81 0.46 18.14
N ASP A 166 12.20 1.33 18.90
CA ASP A 166 12.51 1.64 20.31
C ASP A 166 11.46 1.07 21.29
N THR A 167 10.52 0.28 20.74
CA THR A 167 9.54 -0.52 21.46
C THR A 167 9.71 -2.00 21.12
N ASP A 168 9.27 -2.89 21.98
CA ASP A 168 9.33 -4.33 21.73
C ASP A 168 8.28 -4.73 20.68
N VAL A 169 8.74 -5.05 19.49
CA VAL A 169 7.93 -5.55 18.37
C VAL A 169 8.25 -7.00 18.01
N PHE A 170 8.93 -7.74 18.91
CA PHE A 170 9.44 -9.07 18.60
C PHE A 170 8.34 -10.04 18.14
N PHE A 171 7.20 -10.03 18.81
CA PHE A 171 6.06 -10.90 18.49
C PHE A 171 5.07 -10.29 17.49
N LEU A 172 5.30 -9.06 17.03
CA LEU A 172 4.40 -8.35 16.16
C LEU A 172 4.82 -8.51 14.69
N SER A 173 3.85 -8.44 13.77
CA SER A 173 4.13 -8.45 12.33
C SER A 173 4.66 -7.10 11.88
N VAL A 174 5.82 -7.10 11.26
CA VAL A 174 6.41 -5.93 10.59
C VAL A 174 7.03 -6.40 9.28
N GLY A 175 6.54 -5.86 8.18
CA GLY A 175 7.05 -6.11 6.83
C GLY A 175 7.17 -4.82 6.04
N ASN A 176 7.43 -4.94 4.75
CA ASN A 176 7.36 -3.83 3.82
C ASN A 176 7.11 -4.33 2.39
N ASN A 177 6.13 -3.75 1.71
CA ASN A 177 5.74 -4.13 0.35
C ASN A 177 6.15 -3.09 -0.70
N THR A 178 6.59 -1.90 -0.29
CA THR A 178 6.87 -0.78 -1.19
C THR A 178 8.31 -0.33 -1.03
N PRO A 179 9.01 0.02 -2.10
CA PRO A 179 10.38 0.54 -2.01
C PRO A 179 10.47 1.74 -1.09
N GLY A 180 11.56 1.82 -0.32
CA GLY A 180 11.91 3.01 0.42
C GLY A 180 12.33 4.15 -0.52
N MET A 181 12.42 5.35 0.03
CA MET A 181 12.95 6.53 -0.67
C MET A 181 14.42 6.76 -0.30
N VAL A 182 15.25 6.87 -1.31
CA VAL A 182 16.69 7.18 -1.11
C VAL A 182 16.89 8.70 -1.17
N TRP A 183 17.52 9.25 -0.14
CA TRP A 183 18.01 10.62 -0.11
C TRP A 183 19.45 10.66 0.38
N ASN A 184 20.39 11.09 -0.47
CA ASN A 184 21.82 10.99 -0.20
C ASN A 184 22.22 9.56 0.23
N ASP A 185 22.81 9.40 1.43
CA ASP A 185 23.20 8.11 2.01
C ASP A 185 22.16 7.52 2.97
N LEU A 186 20.90 7.95 2.87
CA LEU A 186 19.79 7.46 3.68
C LEU A 186 18.76 6.72 2.85
N LEU A 187 18.30 5.57 3.34
CA LEU A 187 17.11 4.87 2.88
C LEU A 187 15.99 5.12 3.89
N ILE A 188 14.99 5.90 3.50
CA ILE A 188 13.80 6.19 4.31
C ILE A 188 12.76 5.10 4.04
N LEU A 189 12.30 4.44 5.09
CA LEU A 189 11.50 3.23 4.99
C LEU A 189 10.25 3.33 5.85
N GLY A 190 9.09 2.98 5.27
CA GLY A 190 7.85 2.72 5.97
C GLY A 190 7.73 1.26 6.40
N SER A 191 6.50 0.84 6.66
CA SER A 191 6.23 -0.55 7.04
C SER A 191 4.82 -0.98 6.67
N THR A 192 4.63 -2.29 6.54
CA THR A 192 3.34 -2.95 6.56
C THR A 192 3.19 -3.63 7.92
N THR A 193 2.11 -3.34 8.62
CA THR A 193 1.81 -3.87 9.96
C THR A 193 0.43 -4.53 9.95
N GLY A 194 -0.02 -5.10 11.06
CA GLY A 194 -1.38 -5.64 11.18
C GLY A 194 -2.43 -4.52 11.30
N GLU A 195 -3.69 -4.85 11.08
CA GLU A 195 -4.85 -3.93 11.13
C GLU A 195 -5.75 -4.18 12.37
N GLY A 196 -5.36 -5.13 13.22
CA GLY A 196 -6.15 -5.58 14.36
C GLY A 196 -7.08 -6.76 14.01
N PRO A 197 -7.92 -7.24 14.93
CA PRO A 197 -8.02 -6.86 16.33
C PRO A 197 -6.86 -7.35 17.23
N GLN A 198 -5.94 -8.14 16.69
CA GLN A 198 -4.74 -8.57 17.40
C GLN A 198 -3.78 -7.38 17.62
N PRO A 199 -2.89 -7.44 18.62
CA PRO A 199 -1.86 -6.43 18.80
C PRO A 199 -1.04 -6.23 17.51
N THR A 200 -0.79 -5.00 17.16
CA THR A 200 -0.07 -4.62 15.95
C THR A 200 1.12 -3.74 16.28
N ALA A 201 2.18 -3.85 15.48
CA ALA A 201 3.32 -2.96 15.60
C ALA A 201 2.96 -1.52 15.22
N PRO A 202 3.55 -0.50 15.85
CA PRO A 202 3.43 0.88 15.39
C PRO A 202 4.08 1.03 14.02
N GLY A 203 3.51 1.90 13.19
CA GLY A 203 3.94 2.11 11.81
C GLY A 203 5.03 3.16 11.64
N HIS A 204 5.91 3.34 12.62
CA HIS A 204 6.95 4.38 12.64
C HIS A 204 7.81 4.41 11.38
N VAL A 205 8.10 5.62 10.91
CA VAL A 205 8.99 5.84 9.77
C VAL A 205 10.43 5.86 10.25
N ARG A 206 11.32 5.16 9.54
CA ARG A 206 12.74 5.03 9.92
C ARG A 206 13.63 5.29 8.73
N ALA A 207 14.79 5.90 8.97
CA ALA A 207 15.85 5.99 7.97
C ALA A 207 17.06 5.19 8.40
N PHE A 208 17.63 4.52 7.42
CA PHE A 208 18.82 3.66 7.58
C PHE A 208 19.94 4.17 6.69
N ASP A 209 21.16 4.04 7.18
CA ASP A 209 22.36 4.27 6.36
C ASP A 209 22.41 3.25 5.23
N VAL A 210 22.55 3.70 3.98
CA VAL A 210 22.55 2.81 2.79
C VAL A 210 23.74 1.88 2.73
N ARG A 211 24.85 2.17 3.44
CA ARG A 211 26.07 1.36 3.44
C ARG A 211 26.08 0.32 4.55
N THR A 212 25.60 0.70 5.74
CA THR A 212 25.73 -0.13 6.96
C THR A 212 24.41 -0.76 7.40
N GLY A 213 23.25 -0.17 7.05
CA GLY A 213 21.94 -0.59 7.55
C GLY A 213 21.65 -0.11 8.97
N GLU A 214 22.49 0.75 9.54
CA GLU A 214 22.25 1.34 10.86
C GLU A 214 21.12 2.37 10.80
N ARG A 215 20.22 2.35 11.80
CA ARG A 215 19.19 3.37 11.92
C ARG A 215 19.80 4.75 12.22
N ARG A 216 19.45 5.75 11.39
CA ARG A 216 19.92 7.14 11.55
C ARG A 216 18.89 7.99 12.29
N TRP A 217 17.60 7.78 12.03
CA TRP A 217 16.51 8.43 12.75
C TRP A 217 15.21 7.60 12.72
N ILE A 218 14.29 7.92 13.62
CA ILE A 218 12.93 7.39 13.68
C ILE A 218 11.95 8.56 13.88
N PHE A 219 10.79 8.48 13.24
CA PHE A 219 9.63 9.34 13.47
C PHE A 219 8.47 8.50 13.98
N HIS A 220 7.92 8.84 15.15
CA HIS A 220 6.81 8.15 15.76
C HIS A 220 5.49 8.61 15.14
N THR A 221 4.84 7.74 14.37
CA THR A 221 3.49 7.99 13.82
C THR A 221 2.41 7.85 14.90
N ILE A 222 2.73 7.19 16.00
CA ILE A 222 1.97 7.20 17.25
C ILE A 222 2.87 7.87 18.28
N PRO A 223 2.61 9.15 18.62
CA PRO A 223 3.52 9.93 19.46
C PRO A 223 3.68 9.38 20.88
N HIS A 224 4.90 9.42 21.39
CA HIS A 224 5.25 9.07 22.75
C HIS A 224 5.02 10.24 23.72
N PRO A 225 4.96 10.00 25.06
CA PRO A 225 4.82 11.07 26.03
C PRO A 225 5.84 12.18 25.87
N GLY A 226 5.36 13.43 25.79
CA GLY A 226 6.18 14.61 25.57
C GLY A 226 6.44 14.97 24.12
N GLU A 227 6.05 14.14 23.16
CA GLU A 227 6.13 14.47 21.73
C GLU A 227 4.88 15.23 21.27
N PHE A 228 5.05 16.02 20.22
CA PHE A 228 3.96 16.77 19.61
C PHE A 228 2.89 15.83 19.07
N GLY A 229 1.63 16.09 19.41
CA GLY A 229 0.49 15.28 18.98
C GLY A 229 0.10 14.18 19.97
N TYR A 230 0.92 13.92 21.02
CA TYR A 230 0.58 12.94 22.05
C TYR A 230 -0.79 13.19 22.72
N GLU A 231 -1.14 14.45 22.92
CA GLU A 231 -2.42 14.88 23.49
C GLU A 231 -3.65 14.52 22.64
N THR A 232 -3.45 14.17 21.39
CA THR A 232 -4.53 13.74 20.47
C THR A 232 -4.83 12.23 20.54
N TRP A 233 -4.12 11.53 21.41
CA TRP A 233 -4.26 10.11 21.68
C TRP A 233 -4.59 9.90 23.17
N GLY A 234 -5.22 8.78 23.52
CA GLY A 234 -5.34 8.38 24.92
C GLY A 234 -3.97 8.17 25.56
N SER A 235 -3.86 8.44 26.85
CA SER A 235 -2.59 8.45 27.60
C SER A 235 -1.76 7.17 27.48
N ASP A 236 -2.40 6.02 27.26
CA ASP A 236 -1.73 4.72 27.09
C ASP A 236 -1.76 4.20 25.64
N SER A 237 -2.31 4.97 24.69
CA SER A 237 -2.45 4.53 23.30
C SER A 237 -1.12 4.18 22.65
N TRP A 238 -0.05 4.93 22.95
CA TRP A 238 1.29 4.68 22.40
C TRP A 238 1.86 3.29 22.76
N LYS A 239 1.34 2.64 23.82
CA LYS A 239 1.72 1.28 24.23
C LYS A 239 0.89 0.19 23.54
N LYS A 240 -0.31 0.53 23.08
CA LYS A 240 -1.36 -0.42 22.68
C LYS A 240 -1.82 -0.28 21.25
N ALA A 241 -1.84 0.95 20.73
CA ALA A 241 -2.19 1.21 19.35
C ALA A 241 -1.04 0.82 18.42
N GLY A 242 -1.38 0.34 17.25
CA GLY A 242 -0.45 0.01 16.20
C GLY A 242 -0.84 0.66 14.88
N SER A 243 -0.21 0.24 13.80
CA SER A 243 -0.41 0.78 12.44
C SER A 243 -0.13 2.27 12.33
N ALA A 244 -0.98 3.08 11.76
CA ALA A 244 -0.66 4.44 11.32
C ALA A 244 0.62 4.46 10.45
N ASN A 245 0.76 3.46 9.62
CA ASN A 245 1.98 3.10 8.90
C ASN A 245 2.03 3.72 7.50
N VAL A 246 3.24 3.88 6.97
CA VAL A 246 3.48 4.27 5.58
C VAL A 246 3.72 3.00 4.77
N TRP A 247 2.69 2.51 4.11
CA TRP A 247 2.75 1.28 3.32
C TRP A 247 2.74 1.51 1.80
N ALA A 248 2.33 2.70 1.37
CA ALA A 248 2.21 3.03 -0.05
C ALA A 248 3.49 3.64 -0.65
N GLY A 249 4.42 4.12 0.21
CA GLY A 249 5.69 4.72 -0.23
C GLY A 249 5.78 6.22 0.00
N PHE A 250 6.74 6.83 -0.66
CA PHE A 250 7.19 8.20 -0.40
C PHE A 250 7.37 8.98 -1.69
N THR A 251 7.32 10.32 -1.57
CA THR A 251 7.87 11.25 -2.56
C THR A 251 8.83 12.22 -1.88
N LEU A 252 9.71 12.82 -2.66
CA LEU A 252 10.82 13.62 -2.14
C LEU A 252 10.98 14.92 -2.94
N ASP A 253 10.90 16.04 -2.26
CA ASP A 253 11.47 17.28 -2.79
C ASP A 253 12.98 17.25 -2.53
N HIS A 254 13.72 16.78 -3.52
CA HIS A 254 15.16 16.54 -3.39
C HIS A 254 15.95 17.83 -3.09
N GLU A 255 15.53 18.95 -3.69
CA GLU A 255 16.20 20.23 -3.54
C GLU A 255 16.01 20.80 -2.13
N ARG A 256 14.80 20.66 -1.56
CA ARG A 256 14.48 21.14 -0.22
C ARG A 256 14.80 20.13 0.88
N GLY A 257 15.11 18.86 0.52
CA GLY A 257 15.32 17.79 1.48
C GLY A 257 14.07 17.44 2.29
N ILE A 258 12.89 17.51 1.67
CA ILE A 258 11.61 17.22 2.32
C ILE A 258 11.04 15.92 1.77
N VAL A 259 10.83 14.93 2.63
CA VAL A 259 10.15 13.68 2.27
C VAL A 259 8.68 13.75 2.66
N PHE A 260 7.80 13.33 1.74
CA PHE A 260 6.34 13.32 1.92
C PHE A 260 5.82 11.89 1.88
N MET A 261 4.76 11.64 2.65
CA MET A 261 4.12 10.34 2.75
C MET A 261 2.67 10.45 3.19
N GLY A 262 1.86 9.47 2.79
CA GLY A 262 0.53 9.23 3.34
C GLY A 262 0.61 8.13 4.39
N THR A 263 -0.05 8.31 5.53
CA THR A 263 -0.15 7.28 6.57
C THR A 263 -1.50 6.55 6.51
N GLY A 264 -1.49 5.30 6.93
CA GLY A 264 -2.69 4.48 7.08
C GLY A 264 -3.43 4.71 8.39
N SER A 265 -4.48 3.95 8.55
CA SER A 265 -5.33 3.94 9.73
C SER A 265 -4.59 3.41 10.95
N PRO A 266 -4.83 3.97 12.13
CA PRO A 266 -4.38 3.35 13.37
C PRO A 266 -5.18 2.08 13.66
N ALA A 267 -4.54 1.02 14.10
CA ALA A 267 -5.25 -0.19 14.53
C ALA A 267 -5.94 0.03 15.90
N ASN A 268 -7.09 -0.54 16.12
CA ASN A 268 -7.93 -1.37 15.27
C ASN A 268 -8.76 -0.50 14.32
N ASP A 269 -8.84 -0.88 13.03
CA ASP A 269 -9.40 -0.01 11.98
C ASP A 269 -10.89 0.29 12.12
N LYS A 270 -11.66 -0.58 12.77
CA LYS A 270 -13.13 -0.48 12.79
C LYS A 270 -13.70 -0.15 14.17
N TRP A 271 -12.85 -0.09 15.18
CA TRP A 271 -13.20 0.32 16.55
C TRP A 271 -11.97 0.92 17.23
N GLY A 272 -12.05 2.17 17.62
CA GLY A 272 -10.95 2.98 18.13
C GLY A 272 -11.06 3.34 19.63
N GLY A 273 -11.98 2.73 20.40
CA GLY A 273 -12.17 3.09 21.80
C GLY A 273 -10.93 2.91 22.71
N ASN A 274 -9.93 2.14 22.25
CA ASN A 274 -8.61 2.03 22.90
C ASN A 274 -7.62 3.14 22.52
N ARG A 275 -7.99 4.02 21.59
CA ARG A 275 -7.18 5.14 21.07
C ARG A 275 -7.99 6.43 20.95
N PRO A 276 -8.66 6.91 22.02
CA PRO A 276 -9.54 8.08 21.96
C PRO A 276 -8.80 9.32 21.48
N GLY A 277 -9.53 10.25 20.84
CA GLY A 277 -9.00 11.50 20.32
C GLY A 277 -8.86 11.50 18.80
N ALA A 278 -8.28 12.57 18.23
CA ALA A 278 -8.15 12.72 16.78
C ALA A 278 -7.13 11.77 16.14
N ASN A 279 -6.18 11.23 16.91
CA ASN A 279 -5.11 10.32 16.49
C ASN A 279 -4.19 10.95 15.39
N TRP A 280 -3.62 12.13 15.69
CA TRP A 280 -2.72 12.81 14.75
C TRP A 280 -1.60 11.89 14.27
N PHE A 281 -1.24 12.07 13.00
CA PHE A 281 -0.33 11.30 12.17
C PHE A 281 -0.91 9.97 11.66
N GLY A 282 -2.02 9.45 12.19
CA GLY A 282 -2.85 8.49 11.45
C GLY A 282 -3.63 9.21 10.35
N ASN A 283 -3.85 8.55 9.21
CA ASN A 283 -4.59 9.04 8.04
C ASN A 283 -4.18 10.46 7.61
N SER A 284 -2.88 10.72 7.61
CA SER A 284 -2.29 12.05 7.44
C SER A 284 -1.30 12.10 6.28
N THR A 285 -1.29 13.22 5.56
CA THR A 285 -0.13 13.59 4.74
C THR A 285 0.93 14.20 5.66
N LEU A 286 2.10 13.61 5.71
CA LEU A 286 3.24 14.07 6.51
C LEU A 286 4.33 14.64 5.61
N ALA A 287 5.00 15.70 6.09
CA ALA A 287 6.24 16.21 5.54
C ALA A 287 7.31 16.21 6.64
N LEU A 288 8.38 15.47 6.39
CA LEU A 288 9.52 15.37 7.29
C LEU A 288 10.79 15.92 6.62
N ASP A 289 11.68 16.49 7.41
CA ASP A 289 13.06 16.72 7.01
C ASP A 289 13.74 15.37 6.74
N ALA A 290 14.19 15.15 5.51
CA ALA A 290 14.71 13.86 5.05
C ALA A 290 16.00 13.44 5.78
N GLY A 291 16.80 14.42 6.26
CA GLY A 291 18.05 14.17 6.95
C GLY A 291 17.89 13.80 8.42
N THR A 292 16.85 14.28 9.07
CA THR A 292 16.70 14.19 10.53
C THR A 292 15.42 13.49 10.99
N GLY A 293 14.43 13.29 10.09
CA GLY A 293 13.10 12.79 10.45
C GLY A 293 12.24 13.80 11.21
N ARG A 294 12.70 15.05 11.40
CA ARG A 294 11.93 16.07 12.09
C ARG A 294 10.69 16.46 11.30
N ARG A 295 9.51 16.42 11.93
CA ARG A 295 8.26 16.88 11.31
C ARG A 295 8.33 18.35 10.95
N LEU A 296 8.02 18.66 9.71
CA LEU A 296 7.84 20.03 9.22
C LEU A 296 6.37 20.45 9.33
N TRP A 297 5.48 19.61 8.78
CA TRP A 297 4.04 19.80 8.89
C TRP A 297 3.29 18.47 8.70
N HIS A 298 2.00 18.47 8.98
CA HIS A 298 1.08 17.41 8.63
C HIS A 298 -0.30 17.97 8.31
N PHE A 299 -1.06 17.23 7.53
CA PHE A 299 -2.47 17.46 7.26
C PHE A 299 -3.22 16.15 7.46
N GLN A 300 -4.14 16.10 8.41
CA GLN A 300 -4.95 14.92 8.69
C GLN A 300 -6.18 14.90 7.80
N ALA A 301 -6.34 13.85 6.99
CA ALA A 301 -7.45 13.70 6.06
C ALA A 301 -8.64 12.94 6.65
N VAL A 302 -8.44 12.19 7.73
CA VAL A 302 -9.48 11.50 8.50
C VAL A 302 -9.15 11.60 9.99
N HIS A 303 -10.05 12.18 10.77
CA HIS A 303 -9.96 12.22 12.22
C HIS A 303 -10.52 10.94 12.82
N HIS A 304 -9.79 10.31 13.75
CA HIS A 304 -10.23 9.12 14.46
C HIS A 304 -10.87 8.08 13.54
N ASP A 305 -10.07 7.54 12.64
CA ASP A 305 -10.56 6.66 11.59
C ASP A 305 -11.20 5.37 12.14
N LEU A 306 -12.39 5.04 11.66
CA LEU A 306 -13.17 3.84 11.95
C LEU A 306 -13.56 3.10 10.67
N TRP A 307 -12.98 3.47 9.51
CA TRP A 307 -13.40 3.01 8.20
C TRP A 307 -12.29 2.35 7.40
N ASP A 308 -11.05 2.34 7.91
CA ASP A 308 -9.87 1.95 7.14
C ASP A 308 -9.69 2.87 5.91
N TYR A 309 -9.88 4.17 6.12
CA TYR A 309 -9.71 5.17 5.07
C TYR A 309 -8.29 5.71 5.00
N ASP A 310 -7.35 4.79 4.80
CA ASP A 310 -5.93 5.08 4.57
C ASP A 310 -5.70 6.19 3.54
N LEU A 311 -4.51 6.79 3.60
CA LEU A 311 -3.94 7.50 2.46
C LEU A 311 -3.08 6.49 1.66
N PRO A 312 -3.68 5.81 0.67
CA PRO A 312 -3.12 4.59 0.08
C PRO A 312 -2.06 4.86 -0.98
N THR A 313 -1.81 6.15 -1.27
CA THR A 313 -0.89 6.58 -2.34
C THR A 313 0.24 7.40 -1.77
N PRO A 314 1.46 7.33 -2.34
CA PRO A 314 2.43 8.41 -2.13
C PRO A 314 1.81 9.72 -2.61
N PRO A 315 2.02 10.84 -1.91
CA PRO A 315 1.60 12.15 -2.41
C PRO A 315 2.35 12.48 -3.70
N VAL A 316 1.69 13.16 -4.64
CA VAL A 316 2.34 13.60 -5.89
C VAL A 316 2.81 15.04 -5.74
N LEU A 317 4.08 15.30 -6.06
CA LEU A 317 4.61 16.66 -6.11
C LEU A 317 4.23 17.32 -7.44
N ALA A 318 3.38 18.33 -7.34
CA ALA A 318 2.84 19.04 -8.48
C ALA A 318 3.08 20.55 -8.38
N HIS A 319 2.66 21.25 -9.39
CA HIS A 319 2.59 22.71 -9.38
C HIS A 319 1.46 23.18 -10.31
N PHE A 320 0.99 24.40 -10.06
CA PHE A 320 0.01 25.04 -10.94
C PHE A 320 0.19 26.56 -10.91
N GLN A 321 -0.54 27.28 -11.77
CA GLN A 321 -0.50 28.73 -11.83
C GLN A 321 -1.68 29.35 -11.07
N ARG A 322 -1.41 30.30 -10.21
CA ARG A 322 -2.43 31.11 -9.55
C ARG A 322 -1.99 32.58 -9.57
N ASP A 323 -2.82 33.45 -10.12
CA ASP A 323 -2.53 34.89 -10.27
C ASP A 323 -1.17 35.16 -10.96
N GLY A 324 -0.86 34.37 -11.99
CA GLY A 324 0.38 34.46 -12.76
C GLY A 324 1.64 33.96 -12.02
N LYS A 325 1.49 33.36 -10.84
CA LYS A 325 2.59 32.80 -10.04
C LYS A 325 2.52 31.28 -10.00
N ARG A 326 3.67 30.63 -10.08
CA ARG A 326 3.82 29.21 -9.85
C ARG A 326 3.60 28.90 -8.35
N VAL A 327 2.71 27.98 -8.05
CA VAL A 327 2.45 27.46 -6.71
C VAL A 327 2.86 25.99 -6.68
N ASP A 328 3.88 25.67 -5.91
CA ASP A 328 4.32 24.28 -5.68
C ASP A 328 3.38 23.64 -4.66
N CYS A 329 2.89 22.44 -4.98
CA CYS A 329 1.93 21.75 -4.13
C CYS A 329 2.25 20.26 -3.96
N VAL A 330 1.58 19.67 -2.98
CA VAL A 330 1.48 18.24 -2.74
C VAL A 330 0.04 17.85 -2.99
N VAL A 331 -0.19 16.87 -3.84
CA VAL A 331 -1.52 16.35 -4.16
C VAL A 331 -1.66 14.98 -3.50
N GLN A 332 -2.65 14.82 -2.61
CA GLN A 332 -2.91 13.59 -1.87
C GLN A 332 -4.25 13.00 -2.26
N PRO A 333 -4.27 11.94 -3.05
CA PRO A 333 -5.46 11.11 -3.24
C PRO A 333 -5.73 10.22 -2.02
N THR A 334 -6.99 9.84 -1.81
CA THR A 334 -7.42 9.08 -0.64
C THR A 334 -8.37 7.93 -0.99
N LYS A 335 -8.54 6.96 -0.09
CA LYS A 335 -9.54 5.89 -0.21
C LYS A 335 -10.97 6.43 -0.31
N MET A 336 -11.27 7.57 0.32
CA MET A 336 -12.58 8.23 0.21
C MET A 336 -12.85 8.81 -1.19
N GLY A 337 -11.86 8.75 -2.10
CA GLY A 337 -11.90 9.44 -3.38
C GLY A 337 -11.80 10.96 -3.26
N HIS A 338 -11.38 11.47 -2.13
CA HIS A 338 -11.03 12.87 -1.92
C HIS A 338 -9.63 13.15 -2.46
N LEU A 339 -9.46 14.32 -3.07
CA LEU A 339 -8.18 14.84 -3.51
C LEU A 339 -7.87 16.10 -2.73
N PHE A 340 -6.85 16.05 -1.87
CA PHE A 340 -6.36 17.23 -1.15
C PHE A 340 -5.15 17.82 -1.87
N VAL A 341 -5.14 19.14 -2.05
CA VAL A 341 -4.04 19.88 -2.66
C VAL A 341 -3.47 20.83 -1.62
N LEU A 342 -2.25 20.56 -1.18
CA LEU A 342 -1.62 21.23 -0.06
C LEU A 342 -0.40 22.03 -0.53
N ASP A 343 -0.16 23.19 0.09
CA ASP A 343 1.08 23.93 -0.11
C ASP A 343 2.28 23.07 0.30
N ARG A 344 3.26 22.95 -0.58
CA ARG A 344 4.39 22.03 -0.40
C ARG A 344 5.23 22.31 0.83
N VAL A 345 5.36 23.58 1.21
CA VAL A 345 6.23 24.03 2.31
C VAL A 345 5.49 24.08 3.64
N THR A 346 4.22 24.47 3.63
CA THR A 346 3.45 24.75 4.85
C THR A 346 2.39 23.72 5.18
N GLY A 347 2.01 22.85 4.22
CA GLY A 347 0.93 21.88 4.37
C GLY A 347 -0.48 22.48 4.40
N LYS A 348 -0.61 23.80 4.19
CA LYS A 348 -1.93 24.45 4.17
C LYS A 348 -2.70 24.05 2.92
N PRO A 349 -4.02 23.75 3.04
CA PRO A 349 -4.86 23.52 1.88
C PRO A 349 -4.85 24.71 0.92
N LEU A 350 -4.63 24.42 -0.37
CA LEU A 350 -4.63 25.44 -1.44
C LEU A 350 -6.02 25.64 -2.05
N PHE A 351 -6.94 24.71 -1.80
CA PHE A 351 -8.37 24.84 -2.08
C PHE A 351 -9.13 24.70 -0.76
N PRO A 352 -10.33 25.28 -0.63
CA PRO A 352 -11.10 25.26 0.63
C PRO A 352 -11.28 23.81 1.14
N VAL A 353 -11.07 23.60 2.43
CA VAL A 353 -11.40 22.35 3.12
C VAL A 353 -12.34 22.71 4.27
N GLU A 354 -13.48 22.05 4.33
CA GLU A 354 -14.53 22.32 5.31
C GLU A 354 -14.64 21.16 6.30
N GLU A 355 -14.70 21.48 7.60
CA GLU A 355 -15.04 20.52 8.64
C GLU A 355 -16.55 20.30 8.65
N ILE A 356 -16.99 19.12 8.18
CA ILE A 356 -18.42 18.78 8.06
C ILE A 356 -18.79 17.80 9.17
N PRO A 357 -19.88 18.06 9.93
CA PRO A 357 -20.40 17.11 10.91
C PRO A 357 -20.75 15.75 10.28
N VAL A 358 -20.39 14.64 10.96
CA VAL A 358 -20.61 13.28 10.50
C VAL A 358 -21.43 12.47 11.51
N PRO A 359 -22.08 11.37 11.07
CA PRO A 359 -22.80 10.48 11.98
C PRO A 359 -21.92 9.98 13.11
N GLN A 360 -22.50 9.86 14.30
CA GLN A 360 -21.83 9.35 15.48
C GLN A 360 -22.06 7.85 15.64
N THR A 361 -21.11 7.16 16.30
CA THR A 361 -21.18 5.72 16.55
C THR A 361 -22.28 5.38 17.55
N ASP A 362 -22.86 4.18 17.42
CA ASP A 362 -23.74 3.55 18.38
C ASP A 362 -23.07 2.40 19.16
N LEU A 363 -21.77 2.15 18.94
CA LEU A 363 -21.01 1.09 19.60
C LEU A 363 -20.53 1.52 20.98
N ALA A 364 -20.77 0.68 21.98
CA ALA A 364 -20.36 0.97 23.33
C ALA A 364 -18.82 1.07 23.47
N GLY A 365 -18.35 2.10 24.18
CA GLY A 365 -16.93 2.34 24.43
C GLY A 365 -16.19 3.00 23.26
N GLU A 366 -16.89 3.33 22.16
CA GLU A 366 -16.37 4.10 21.04
C GLU A 366 -16.87 5.55 21.10
N VAL A 367 -16.06 6.49 20.64
CA VAL A 367 -16.43 7.90 20.51
C VAL A 367 -15.92 8.43 19.18
N SER A 368 -16.80 8.57 18.21
CA SER A 368 -16.46 9.15 16.89
C SER A 368 -15.99 10.59 16.98
N PHE A 369 -15.09 11.00 16.11
CA PHE A 369 -14.77 12.43 15.95
C PHE A 369 -15.98 13.16 15.34
N PRO A 370 -16.35 14.36 15.83
CA PRO A 370 -17.62 14.98 15.46
C PRO A 370 -17.69 15.49 14.03
N THR A 371 -16.56 15.81 13.41
CA THR A 371 -16.44 16.33 12.04
C THR A 371 -15.37 15.60 11.26
N GLN A 372 -15.42 15.73 9.93
CA GLN A 372 -14.37 15.27 9.04
C GLN A 372 -14.05 16.33 7.98
N PRO A 373 -12.80 16.41 7.48
CA PRO A 373 -12.39 17.38 6.49
C PRO A 373 -12.86 16.96 5.08
N PHE A 374 -13.58 17.84 4.41
CA PHE A 374 -14.05 17.64 3.04
C PHE A 374 -13.43 18.66 2.09
N PRO A 375 -12.80 18.22 0.98
CA PRO A 375 -12.41 19.12 -0.09
C PRO A 375 -13.63 19.60 -0.89
N PRO A 376 -13.47 20.56 -1.84
CA PRO A 376 -14.54 20.97 -2.75
C PRO A 376 -15.18 19.77 -3.47
N LYS A 377 -16.44 19.88 -3.88
CA LYS A 377 -17.17 18.79 -4.55
C LYS A 377 -16.47 18.28 -5.80
N GLU A 378 -15.79 19.18 -6.51
CA GLU A 378 -15.01 18.89 -7.71
C GLU A 378 -13.83 17.94 -7.45
N PHE A 379 -13.38 17.86 -6.20
CA PHE A 379 -12.29 17.00 -5.75
C PHE A 379 -12.78 15.75 -4.98
N ARG A 380 -14.09 15.49 -4.98
CA ARG A 380 -14.70 14.23 -4.49
C ARG A 380 -14.98 13.37 -5.71
N LEU A 381 -14.06 12.47 -6.03
CA LEU A 381 -14.02 11.79 -7.33
C LEU A 381 -14.92 10.55 -7.42
N VAL A 382 -15.47 10.10 -6.28
CA VAL A 382 -16.39 8.97 -6.17
C VAL A 382 -17.64 9.38 -5.37
N PRO A 383 -18.76 8.61 -5.43
CA PRO A 383 -19.91 8.84 -4.56
C PRO A 383 -19.54 8.83 -3.08
N GLN A 384 -20.25 9.63 -2.30
CA GLN A 384 -19.98 9.87 -0.90
C GLN A 384 -20.99 9.16 0.01
N GLY A 385 -21.13 7.87 -0.21
CA GLY A 385 -22.10 7.01 0.46
C GLY A 385 -23.05 6.33 -0.51
N PHE A 386 -23.94 5.47 0.02
CA PHE A 386 -24.93 4.71 -0.75
C PHE A 386 -26.34 5.11 -0.36
N THR A 387 -27.14 5.48 -1.33
CA THR A 387 -28.57 5.82 -1.22
C THR A 387 -29.37 5.00 -2.21
N GLU A 388 -30.70 5.09 -2.20
CA GLU A 388 -31.55 4.46 -3.22
C GLU A 388 -31.29 5.01 -4.64
N ASP A 389 -30.79 6.25 -4.74
CA ASP A 389 -30.41 6.85 -6.01
C ASP A 389 -29.13 6.26 -6.58
N ASP A 390 -28.32 5.63 -5.76
CA ASP A 390 -27.06 4.98 -6.16
C ASP A 390 -27.26 3.52 -6.60
N MET A 391 -28.46 2.97 -6.48
CA MET A 391 -28.76 1.61 -6.91
C MET A 391 -28.50 1.42 -8.41
N THR A 392 -28.07 0.22 -8.76
CA THR A 392 -27.74 -0.17 -10.13
C THR A 392 -28.79 0.25 -11.15
N ASP A 393 -28.33 0.70 -12.31
CA ASP A 393 -29.10 1.05 -13.50
C ASP A 393 -29.00 -0.02 -14.60
N LEU A 394 -28.44 -1.20 -14.28
CA LEU A 394 -28.12 -2.23 -15.26
C LEU A 394 -29.40 -2.85 -15.87
N ASN A 395 -30.32 -3.27 -15.00
CA ASN A 395 -31.65 -3.76 -15.40
C ASN A 395 -32.63 -3.78 -14.21
N SER A 396 -33.89 -4.01 -14.47
CA SER A 396 -34.97 -4.01 -13.45
C SER A 396 -34.79 -5.12 -12.42
N ALA A 397 -34.34 -6.32 -12.82
CA ALA A 397 -34.17 -7.45 -11.91
C ALA A 397 -33.03 -7.20 -10.90
N ALA A 398 -31.90 -6.65 -11.35
CA ALA A 398 -30.83 -6.24 -10.49
C ALA A 398 -31.27 -5.16 -9.49
N ARG A 399 -32.06 -4.16 -9.94
CA ARG A 399 -32.61 -3.12 -9.08
C ARG A 399 -33.57 -3.68 -8.02
N GLU A 400 -34.46 -4.60 -8.41
CA GLU A 400 -35.37 -5.27 -7.48
C GLU A 400 -34.63 -6.10 -6.42
N PHE A 401 -33.57 -6.78 -6.84
CA PHE A 401 -32.66 -7.47 -5.90
C PHE A 401 -32.12 -6.51 -4.85
N VAL A 402 -31.57 -5.35 -5.25
CA VAL A 402 -31.02 -4.36 -4.32
C VAL A 402 -32.09 -3.83 -3.37
N LEU A 403 -33.29 -3.52 -3.87
CA LEU A 403 -34.42 -3.09 -3.02
C LEU A 403 -34.80 -4.14 -1.95
N LYS A 404 -34.68 -5.42 -2.29
CA LYS A 404 -34.87 -6.51 -1.31
C LYS A 404 -33.76 -6.54 -0.26
N GLU A 405 -32.51 -6.38 -0.68
CA GLU A 405 -31.34 -6.37 0.20
C GLU A 405 -31.34 -5.16 1.14
N LEU A 406 -31.85 -4.01 0.72
CA LEU A 406 -31.99 -2.80 1.54
C LEU A 406 -32.93 -2.96 2.76
N LYS A 407 -33.67 -4.07 2.85
CA LYS A 407 -34.42 -4.41 4.08
C LYS A 407 -33.50 -4.84 5.24
N ARG A 408 -32.29 -5.31 4.94
CA ARG A 408 -31.30 -5.75 5.93
C ARG A 408 -30.01 -4.95 5.91
N ILE A 409 -29.65 -4.35 4.77
CA ILE A 409 -28.46 -3.50 4.61
C ILE A 409 -28.93 -2.05 4.56
N HIS A 410 -28.56 -1.26 5.55
CA HIS A 410 -29.01 0.12 5.62
C HIS A 410 -28.15 1.04 4.75
N PRO A 411 -28.77 1.94 3.97
CA PRO A 411 -28.03 3.02 3.30
C PRO A 411 -27.19 3.80 4.30
N ALA A 412 -26.03 4.29 3.85
CA ALA A 412 -25.14 5.04 4.70
C ALA A 412 -24.38 6.11 3.90
N ALA A 413 -24.22 7.29 4.49
CA ALA A 413 -23.31 8.31 4.01
C ALA A 413 -21.85 7.88 4.27
N ILE A 414 -20.92 8.48 3.53
CA ILE A 414 -19.49 8.36 3.86
C ILE A 414 -19.26 8.79 5.31
N PHE A 415 -18.34 8.20 5.99
CA PHE A 415 -18.08 8.42 7.43
C PHE A 415 -19.27 8.03 8.37
N THR A 416 -20.22 7.22 7.91
CA THR A 416 -21.13 6.55 8.86
C THR A 416 -20.34 5.45 9.57
N PRO A 417 -20.21 5.48 10.90
CA PRO A 417 -19.43 4.47 11.62
C PRO A 417 -20.03 3.06 11.47
N PRO A 418 -19.18 2.02 11.48
CA PRO A 418 -19.63 0.65 11.57
C PRO A 418 -20.53 0.42 12.78
N SER A 419 -21.55 -0.44 12.67
CA SER A 419 -22.51 -0.73 13.74
C SER A 419 -22.88 -2.21 13.76
N LEU A 420 -23.66 -2.63 14.77
CA LEU A 420 -24.18 -4.00 14.81
C LEU A 420 -25.16 -4.29 13.67
N GLN A 421 -25.76 -3.24 13.10
CA GLN A 421 -26.58 -3.33 11.90
C GLN A 421 -25.71 -3.29 10.65
N ALA A 422 -26.04 -4.08 9.65
CA ALA A 422 -25.35 -4.04 8.36
C ALA A 422 -25.53 -2.67 7.68
N LYS A 423 -24.43 -2.05 7.28
CA LYS A 423 -24.38 -0.76 6.58
C LYS A 423 -23.76 -0.93 5.20
N ALA A 424 -24.32 -0.22 4.24
CA ALA A 424 -23.67 -0.05 2.94
C ALA A 424 -22.42 0.80 3.08
N VAL A 425 -21.39 0.48 2.31
CA VAL A 425 -20.11 1.19 2.25
C VAL A 425 -19.83 1.55 0.79
N LEU A 426 -19.78 2.85 0.48
CA LEU A 426 -19.45 3.34 -0.85
C LEU A 426 -18.67 4.67 -0.72
N PRO A 427 -17.43 4.75 -1.23
CA PRO A 427 -16.66 3.66 -1.85
C PRO A 427 -16.36 2.53 -0.88
N GLN A 428 -16.11 1.33 -1.41
CA GLN A 428 -15.75 0.14 -0.64
C GLN A 428 -14.45 0.35 0.18
N PHE A 429 -14.15 -0.53 1.10
CA PHE A 429 -12.96 -0.40 1.98
C PHE A 429 -11.61 -0.43 1.24
N ASN A 430 -11.54 -1.08 0.08
CA ASN A 430 -10.35 -0.93 -0.78
C ASN A 430 -10.19 0.50 -1.31
N GLY A 431 -11.27 1.30 -1.24
CA GLY A 431 -11.26 2.73 -1.52
C GLY A 431 -11.46 3.11 -2.97
N GLY A 432 -11.54 4.41 -3.19
CA GLY A 432 -11.54 5.05 -4.50
C GLY A 432 -10.15 5.01 -5.12
N ALA A 433 -9.15 5.65 -4.49
CA ALA A 433 -7.76 5.54 -4.89
C ALA A 433 -7.08 4.34 -4.23
N GLU A 434 -6.07 3.81 -4.89
CA GLU A 434 -5.24 2.70 -4.43
C GLU A 434 -3.74 3.01 -4.65
N TRP A 435 -2.86 2.16 -4.13
CA TRP A 435 -1.39 2.33 -4.07
C TRP A 435 -0.70 2.69 -5.38
N GLY A 436 -1.32 2.43 -6.51
CA GLY A 436 -0.78 2.80 -7.83
C GLY A 436 -0.61 4.29 -8.04
N GLY A 437 -1.25 5.12 -7.21
CA GLY A 437 -1.04 6.56 -7.19
C GLY A 437 -1.64 7.30 -8.39
N ALA A 438 -1.22 8.55 -8.55
CA ALA A 438 -1.64 9.43 -9.62
C ALA A 438 -0.47 9.88 -10.48
N ALA A 439 -0.72 10.18 -11.75
CA ALA A 439 0.25 10.84 -12.62
C ALA A 439 0.02 12.36 -12.65
N PHE A 440 1.09 13.12 -12.81
CA PHE A 440 1.03 14.57 -12.98
C PHE A 440 1.65 14.99 -14.31
N ASP A 441 0.86 15.62 -15.15
CA ASP A 441 1.32 16.26 -16.40
C ASP A 441 1.81 17.69 -16.10
N PRO A 442 3.12 17.95 -16.11
CA PRO A 442 3.66 19.28 -15.82
C PRO A 442 3.39 20.30 -16.93
N GLU A 443 3.12 19.86 -18.17
CA GLU A 443 2.82 20.75 -19.29
C GLU A 443 1.41 21.33 -19.21
N ARG A 444 0.46 20.53 -18.67
CA ARG A 444 -0.96 20.90 -18.54
C ARG A 444 -1.37 21.22 -17.12
N GLN A 445 -0.50 21.01 -16.13
CA GLN A 445 -0.79 21.10 -14.70
C GLN A 445 -2.02 20.26 -14.34
N THR A 446 -2.05 19.04 -14.88
CA THR A 446 -3.19 18.12 -14.76
C THR A 446 -2.78 16.88 -13.96
N VAL A 447 -3.56 16.51 -12.96
CA VAL A 447 -3.43 15.25 -12.24
C VAL A 447 -4.34 14.20 -12.89
N ILE A 448 -3.79 13.04 -13.18
CA ILE A 448 -4.53 11.92 -13.80
C ILE A 448 -4.53 10.75 -12.83
N ILE A 449 -5.73 10.26 -12.50
CA ILE A 449 -5.90 9.21 -11.50
C ILE A 449 -7.07 8.28 -11.82
N ASN A 450 -6.87 7.00 -11.58
CA ASN A 450 -7.94 6.00 -11.61
C ASN A 450 -8.62 5.88 -10.24
N MET A 451 -9.92 5.60 -10.26
CA MET A 451 -10.76 5.43 -9.07
C MET A 451 -11.63 4.20 -9.20
N SER A 452 -11.75 3.45 -8.11
CA SER A 452 -12.75 2.39 -7.95
C SER A 452 -14.03 2.95 -7.33
N ASN A 453 -15.17 2.42 -7.77
CA ASN A 453 -16.48 2.91 -7.37
C ASN A 453 -17.46 1.75 -7.25
N GLU A 454 -17.17 0.80 -6.38
CA GLU A 454 -18.05 -0.33 -6.08
C GLU A 454 -18.53 -0.26 -4.64
N ALA A 455 -19.73 -0.78 -4.38
CA ALA A 455 -20.32 -0.85 -3.06
C ALA A 455 -20.01 -2.20 -2.40
N GLU A 456 -19.80 -2.15 -1.09
CA GLU A 456 -19.77 -3.28 -0.16
C GLU A 456 -20.79 -3.08 0.96
N TRP A 457 -20.88 -4.04 1.85
CA TRP A 457 -21.54 -3.85 3.13
C TRP A 457 -20.74 -4.52 4.24
N THR A 458 -20.94 -4.04 5.47
CA THR A 458 -20.34 -4.63 6.66
C THR A 458 -21.25 -4.46 7.87
N SER A 459 -20.97 -5.22 8.93
CA SER A 459 -21.52 -5.03 10.27
C SER A 459 -20.47 -5.39 11.32
N MET A 460 -20.71 -4.97 12.55
CA MET A 460 -19.91 -5.36 13.69
C MET A 460 -20.59 -6.49 14.46
N THR A 461 -19.80 -7.26 15.19
CA THR A 461 -20.28 -8.27 16.12
C THR A 461 -19.46 -8.18 17.41
N PRO A 462 -20.04 -8.49 18.57
CA PRO A 462 -19.28 -8.57 19.81
C PRO A 462 -18.12 -9.56 19.67
N SER A 463 -16.92 -9.13 20.06
CA SER A 463 -15.70 -9.95 20.00
C SER A 463 -15.53 -10.90 21.15
N ARG A 464 -16.32 -10.75 22.21
CA ARG A 464 -16.17 -11.57 23.40
C ARG A 464 -16.38 -13.04 23.05
N PRO A 465 -15.43 -13.91 23.41
CA PRO A 465 -15.70 -15.33 23.52
C PRO A 465 -16.98 -15.47 24.35
N ARG A 466 -17.86 -16.39 23.98
CA ARG A 466 -18.96 -16.78 24.85
C ARG A 466 -18.36 -17.05 26.23
N ASP A 467 -19.06 -16.75 27.30
CA ASP A 467 -18.60 -17.02 28.70
C ASP A 467 -18.10 -18.46 28.87
N ARG A 468 -18.45 -19.32 27.93
CA ARG A 468 -18.03 -20.71 27.78
C ARG A 468 -17.67 -21.00 26.32
N LEU A 469 -16.47 -21.52 26.11
CA LEU A 469 -16.01 -22.09 24.87
C LEU A 469 -15.79 -23.58 25.01
N THR A 470 -15.85 -24.35 23.95
CA THR A 470 -15.24 -25.68 23.97
C THR A 470 -13.71 -25.56 24.09
N LEU A 471 -13.08 -26.58 24.65
CA LEU A 471 -11.62 -26.58 24.76
C LEU A 471 -10.95 -26.45 23.37
N TYR A 472 -11.56 -27.03 22.34
CA TYR A 472 -11.15 -26.89 20.94
C TYR A 472 -11.25 -25.44 20.45
N GLU A 473 -12.40 -24.78 20.69
CA GLU A 473 -12.60 -23.37 20.29
C GLU A 473 -11.61 -22.44 20.98
N LEU A 474 -11.40 -22.62 22.29
CA LEU A 474 -10.38 -21.89 23.03
C LEU A 474 -8.99 -22.12 22.42
N GLY A 475 -8.65 -23.37 22.11
CA GLY A 475 -7.38 -23.72 21.49
C GLY A 475 -7.20 -23.09 20.11
N LYS A 476 -8.26 -23.06 19.31
CA LYS A 476 -8.27 -22.39 18.00
C LYS A 476 -8.01 -20.89 18.15
N HIS A 477 -8.66 -20.22 19.08
CA HIS A 477 -8.45 -18.80 19.37
C HIS A 477 -7.01 -18.52 19.84
N THR A 478 -6.52 -19.30 20.81
CA THR A 478 -5.15 -19.14 21.32
C THR A 478 -4.11 -19.40 20.22
N TYR A 479 -4.33 -20.43 19.39
CA TYR A 479 -3.46 -20.74 18.26
C TYR A 479 -3.44 -19.60 17.25
N GLN A 480 -4.58 -19.06 16.86
CA GLN A 480 -4.69 -17.95 15.92
C GLN A 480 -3.99 -16.68 16.43
N GLY A 481 -4.09 -16.41 17.74
CA GLY A 481 -3.47 -15.24 18.36
C GLY A 481 -1.97 -15.34 18.58
N ALA A 482 -1.44 -16.54 18.83
CA ALA A 482 -0.05 -16.69 19.28
C ALA A 482 0.82 -17.58 18.37
N CYS A 483 0.26 -18.56 17.71
CA CYS A 483 1.01 -19.59 16.97
C CYS A 483 0.94 -19.41 15.45
N ALA A 484 -0.22 -19.00 14.95
CA ALA A 484 -0.49 -18.92 13.50
C ALA A 484 0.41 -17.92 12.78
N PHE A 485 0.94 -16.94 13.47
CA PHE A 485 1.89 -15.97 12.92
C PHE A 485 3.14 -16.65 12.33
N CYS A 486 3.66 -17.67 13.01
CA CYS A 486 4.82 -18.42 12.54
C CYS A 486 4.42 -19.67 11.77
N HIS A 487 3.42 -20.40 12.28
CA HIS A 487 3.05 -21.73 11.78
C HIS A 487 1.93 -21.72 10.71
N GLY A 488 1.27 -20.56 10.50
CA GLY A 488 0.13 -20.42 9.59
C GLY A 488 -1.14 -21.09 10.07
N THR A 489 -2.24 -20.85 9.35
CA THR A 489 -3.52 -21.53 9.60
C THR A 489 -3.68 -22.79 8.73
N SER A 490 -3.11 -22.77 7.52
CA SER A 490 -3.14 -23.88 6.56
C SER A 490 -1.79 -24.15 5.88
N SER A 491 -0.83 -23.23 6.00
CA SER A 491 0.56 -23.40 5.51
C SER A 491 1.48 -22.54 6.37
N PRO A 492 2.77 -22.93 6.57
CA PRO A 492 3.70 -22.11 7.34
C PRO A 492 3.87 -20.73 6.69
N VAL A 493 3.76 -19.68 7.48
CA VAL A 493 4.02 -18.30 7.04
C VAL A 493 5.52 -18.01 7.00
N ASN A 494 6.27 -18.70 7.87
CA ASN A 494 7.73 -18.57 7.94
C ASN A 494 8.37 -19.90 7.49
N PRO A 495 9.27 -19.89 6.49
CA PRO A 495 9.97 -21.09 6.04
C PRO A 495 10.78 -21.81 7.13
N ALA A 496 11.23 -21.07 8.14
CA ALA A 496 11.95 -21.62 9.29
C ALA A 496 11.04 -22.25 10.35
N SER A 497 9.72 -22.08 10.23
CA SER A 497 8.73 -22.64 11.17
C SER A 497 8.09 -23.89 10.56
N PRO A 498 8.10 -25.03 11.24
CA PRO A 498 7.47 -26.24 10.71
C PRO A 498 5.95 -26.06 10.61
N SER A 499 5.34 -26.63 9.58
CA SER A 499 3.88 -26.74 9.55
C SER A 499 3.39 -27.57 10.72
N LEU A 500 2.36 -27.09 11.40
CA LEU A 500 1.68 -27.82 12.48
C LEU A 500 0.47 -28.64 11.96
N GLN A 501 0.22 -28.62 10.65
CA GLN A 501 -0.70 -29.58 10.04
C GLN A 501 -0.20 -31.01 10.33
N ASN A 502 -1.11 -31.87 10.77
CA ASN A 502 -0.80 -33.26 11.13
C ASN A 502 0.33 -33.39 12.16
N VAL A 503 0.47 -32.40 13.06
CA VAL A 503 1.48 -32.47 14.16
C VAL A 503 1.31 -33.72 15.01
N ARG A 504 0.08 -34.23 15.17
CA ARG A 504 -0.28 -35.46 15.89
C ARG A 504 0.40 -36.73 15.33
N GLU A 505 0.85 -36.69 14.07
CA GLU A 505 1.58 -37.79 13.45
C GLU A 505 3.07 -37.80 13.74
N ARG A 506 3.58 -36.68 14.29
CA ARG A 506 5.01 -36.41 14.47
C ARG A 506 5.44 -36.20 15.92
N LEU A 507 4.57 -35.70 16.76
CA LEU A 507 4.85 -35.36 18.15
C LEU A 507 3.71 -35.91 19.05
N MET A 508 4.05 -36.27 20.28
CA MET A 508 3.08 -36.58 21.32
C MET A 508 2.61 -35.29 22.01
N LYS A 509 1.42 -35.29 22.63
CA LYS A 509 0.84 -34.13 23.31
C LYS A 509 1.79 -33.51 24.35
N ASP A 510 2.45 -34.35 25.14
CA ASP A 510 3.40 -33.89 26.17
C ASP A 510 4.66 -33.26 25.55
N GLN A 511 5.07 -33.68 24.37
CA GLN A 511 6.18 -33.07 23.65
C GLN A 511 5.78 -31.68 23.11
N VAL A 512 4.55 -31.53 22.61
CA VAL A 512 4.03 -30.22 22.21
C VAL A 512 3.94 -29.28 23.42
N ARG A 513 3.44 -29.76 24.56
CA ARG A 513 3.40 -28.97 25.81
C ARG A 513 4.80 -28.57 26.27
N ALA A 514 5.75 -29.48 26.27
CA ALA A 514 7.14 -29.19 26.65
C ALA A 514 7.77 -28.15 25.71
N LEU A 515 7.50 -28.22 24.40
CA LEU A 515 7.94 -27.21 23.44
C LEU A 515 7.30 -25.83 23.69
N MET A 516 6.04 -25.78 24.11
CA MET A 516 5.41 -24.52 24.51
C MET A 516 6.04 -23.95 25.76
N GLU A 517 6.41 -24.78 26.75
CA GLU A 517 7.06 -24.34 27.98
C GLU A 517 8.46 -23.77 27.73
N THR A 518 9.27 -24.47 26.96
CA THR A 518 10.70 -24.16 26.82
C THR A 518 11.04 -23.32 25.61
N GLY A 519 10.17 -23.34 24.57
CA GLY A 519 10.54 -22.84 23.25
C GLY A 519 11.58 -23.75 22.58
N ARG A 520 11.92 -23.48 21.31
CA ARG A 520 12.99 -24.18 20.59
C ARG A 520 13.50 -23.34 19.40
N GLY A 521 14.78 -23.01 19.39
CA GLY A 521 15.37 -22.22 18.31
C GLY A 521 14.74 -20.84 18.21
N GLN A 522 14.00 -20.55 17.12
CA GLN A 522 13.25 -19.30 16.96
C GLN A 522 11.85 -19.31 17.59
N MET A 523 11.38 -20.46 18.05
CA MET A 523 10.11 -20.58 18.75
C MET A 523 10.27 -20.07 20.19
N PRO A 524 9.54 -19.01 20.60
CA PRO A 524 9.62 -18.50 21.96
C PRO A 524 9.01 -19.47 22.97
N SER A 525 9.32 -19.27 24.24
CA SER A 525 8.63 -19.92 25.36
C SER A 525 7.26 -19.28 25.56
N PHE A 526 6.23 -20.12 25.74
CA PHE A 526 4.88 -19.75 26.14
C PHE A 526 4.58 -20.19 27.60
N ALA A 527 5.61 -20.20 28.44
CA ALA A 527 5.47 -20.54 29.85
C ALA A 527 4.46 -19.65 30.60
N SER A 528 4.25 -18.42 30.11
CA SER A 528 3.26 -17.47 30.65
C SER A 528 1.80 -17.84 30.36
N PHE A 529 1.53 -18.75 29.42
CA PHE A 529 0.18 -19.25 29.20
C PHE A 529 -0.31 -20.09 30.39
N SER A 530 -1.57 -19.93 30.73
CA SER A 530 -2.18 -20.79 31.72
C SER A 530 -2.18 -22.25 31.27
N GLU A 531 -2.23 -23.18 32.20
CA GLU A 531 -2.33 -24.62 31.90
C GLU A 531 -3.54 -24.94 31.05
N GLN A 532 -4.63 -24.19 31.21
CA GLN A 532 -5.84 -24.32 30.40
C GLN A 532 -5.62 -23.88 28.96
N GLU A 533 -4.91 -22.77 28.69
CA GLU A 533 -4.57 -22.31 27.35
C GLU A 533 -3.62 -23.27 26.65
N LYS A 534 -2.59 -23.76 27.33
CA LYS A 534 -1.66 -24.76 26.77
C LYS A 534 -2.39 -26.04 26.41
N ARG A 535 -3.28 -26.52 27.28
CA ARG A 535 -4.12 -27.70 27.02
C ARG A 535 -5.06 -27.46 25.86
N ALA A 536 -5.65 -26.28 25.75
CA ALA A 536 -6.54 -25.89 24.67
C ALA A 536 -5.83 -25.88 23.32
N VAL A 537 -4.61 -25.29 23.22
CA VAL A 537 -3.80 -25.32 21.99
C VAL A 537 -3.49 -26.75 21.56
N VAL A 538 -3.14 -27.63 22.50
CA VAL A 538 -2.94 -29.05 22.22
C VAL A 538 -4.23 -29.70 21.69
N SER A 539 -5.37 -29.45 22.33
CA SER A 539 -6.67 -29.95 21.90
C SER A 539 -7.01 -29.52 20.47
N PHE A 540 -6.79 -28.25 20.12
CA PHE A 540 -6.97 -27.76 18.75
C PHE A 540 -6.04 -28.47 17.75
N LEU A 541 -4.77 -28.60 18.05
CA LEU A 541 -3.79 -29.23 17.18
C LEU A 541 -4.03 -30.72 16.97
N TYR A 542 -4.72 -31.40 17.90
CA TYR A 542 -5.04 -32.83 17.83
C TYR A 542 -6.49 -33.09 17.42
N ASP A 543 -7.27 -32.02 17.17
CA ASP A 543 -8.69 -32.10 16.81
C ASP A 543 -9.55 -32.81 17.88
N GLU A 544 -9.40 -32.37 19.13
CA GLU A 544 -10.06 -32.94 20.30
C GLU A 544 -10.73 -31.83 21.15
N GLY A 545 -11.51 -32.21 22.18
CA GLY A 545 -12.07 -31.28 23.13
C GLY A 545 -13.27 -30.48 22.62
N HIS A 546 -13.98 -31.01 21.62
CA HIS A 546 -15.18 -30.39 21.05
C HIS A 546 -16.36 -30.41 22.04
N ASP A 547 -16.43 -31.38 22.95
CA ASP A 547 -17.50 -31.56 23.90
C ASP A 547 -17.14 -31.04 25.32
N GLU A 548 -15.88 -30.66 25.54
CA GLU A 548 -15.41 -30.14 26.80
C GLU A 548 -15.55 -28.64 26.88
N THR A 549 -16.46 -28.11 27.68
CA THR A 549 -16.70 -26.69 27.86
C THR A 549 -15.85 -26.11 29.00
N VAL A 550 -15.20 -24.99 28.75
CA VAL A 550 -14.35 -24.28 29.70
C VAL A 550 -14.83 -22.82 29.91
N GLU A 551 -14.69 -22.33 31.13
CA GLU A 551 -14.98 -20.92 31.42
C GLU A 551 -13.82 -20.02 30.96
N THR A 552 -14.16 -18.89 30.36
CA THR A 552 -13.16 -17.97 29.74
C THR A 552 -12.81 -16.78 30.65
N LYS A 553 -13.48 -16.61 31.77
CA LYS A 553 -13.39 -15.42 32.64
C LYS A 553 -12.00 -15.13 33.24
N ASN A 554 -11.14 -16.14 33.35
CA ASN A 554 -9.83 -16.04 34.02
C ASN A 554 -8.65 -16.36 33.08
N LEU A 555 -8.87 -16.28 31.81
CA LEU A 555 -7.82 -16.58 30.83
C LEU A 555 -6.96 -15.36 30.57
N SER A 556 -5.66 -15.55 30.39
CA SER A 556 -4.69 -14.53 30.02
C SER A 556 -4.83 -14.08 28.55
N LEU A 557 -5.90 -14.46 27.87
CA LEU A 557 -6.31 -13.91 26.56
C LEU A 557 -6.59 -12.41 26.66
N SER A 558 -5.60 -11.67 27.18
CA SER A 558 -5.64 -10.21 27.28
C SER A 558 -5.84 -9.51 25.94
N PHE A 559 -5.55 -10.21 24.84
CA PHE A 559 -5.68 -9.68 23.50
C PHE A 559 -7.13 -9.58 22.99
N ALA A 560 -8.02 -10.47 23.42
CA ALA A 560 -9.42 -10.46 22.99
C ALA A 560 -10.32 -9.57 23.86
N ASN A 561 -9.87 -9.17 25.06
CA ASN A 561 -10.69 -8.43 26.01
C ASN A 561 -10.65 -6.90 25.85
N GLU A 562 -9.69 -6.35 25.10
CA GLU A 562 -9.58 -4.89 24.94
C GLU A 562 -10.40 -4.34 23.77
N ILE A 563 -10.78 -5.19 22.80
CA ILE A 563 -11.56 -4.80 21.62
C ILE A 563 -12.92 -5.50 21.66
N PRO A 564 -13.96 -4.79 22.11
CA PRO A 564 -15.27 -5.40 22.37
C PRO A 564 -16.06 -5.75 21.11
N PHE A 565 -15.70 -5.19 19.97
CA PHE A 565 -16.38 -5.41 18.70
C PHE A 565 -15.38 -5.67 17.58
N VAL A 566 -15.71 -6.59 16.68
CA VAL A 566 -14.95 -6.89 15.48
C VAL A 566 -15.87 -6.86 14.26
N MET A 567 -15.30 -6.53 13.11
CA MET A 567 -16.02 -6.54 11.86
C MET A 567 -16.36 -7.97 11.43
N THR A 568 -17.55 -8.18 10.86
CA THR A 568 -17.99 -9.48 10.34
C THR A 568 -17.28 -9.88 9.04
N GLY A 569 -16.65 -8.91 8.38
CA GLY A 569 -15.91 -9.07 7.14
C GLY A 569 -16.22 -7.97 6.13
N HIS A 570 -15.44 -7.94 5.07
CA HIS A 570 -15.74 -7.21 3.85
C HIS A 570 -16.68 -8.05 3.01
N HIS A 571 -17.89 -7.58 2.78
CA HIS A 571 -18.89 -8.32 2.03
C HIS A 571 -19.12 -7.64 0.68
N ASP A 572 -18.57 -8.22 -0.37
CA ASP A 572 -18.88 -7.79 -1.74
C ASP A 572 -20.38 -7.76 -1.95
N TRP A 573 -20.88 -6.64 -2.49
CA TRP A 573 -22.29 -6.50 -2.75
C TRP A 573 -22.57 -6.53 -4.25
N ARG A 574 -23.00 -7.71 -4.69
CA ARG A 574 -23.21 -8.00 -6.11
C ARG A 574 -24.62 -8.52 -6.36
N ASP A 575 -25.12 -8.25 -7.55
CA ASP A 575 -26.37 -8.81 -8.02
C ASP A 575 -26.24 -10.34 -8.31
N PRO A 576 -27.34 -11.04 -8.59
CA PRO A 576 -27.28 -12.48 -8.89
C PRO A 576 -26.47 -12.85 -10.14
N GLU A 577 -26.17 -11.90 -11.03
CA GLU A 577 -25.28 -12.10 -12.18
C GLU A 577 -23.81 -11.85 -11.85
N GLY A 578 -23.50 -11.34 -10.65
CA GLY A 578 -22.16 -11.04 -10.16
C GLY A 578 -21.66 -9.62 -10.45
N PHE A 579 -22.56 -8.70 -10.83
CA PHE A 579 -22.21 -7.30 -11.08
C PHE A 579 -22.44 -6.43 -9.84
N PRO A 580 -21.69 -5.32 -9.69
CA PRO A 580 -21.88 -4.39 -8.57
C PRO A 580 -23.31 -3.84 -8.50
N VAL A 581 -23.82 -3.68 -7.28
CA VAL A 581 -25.19 -3.24 -7.02
C VAL A 581 -25.41 -1.74 -7.16
N ASN A 582 -24.35 -0.97 -7.29
CA ASN A 582 -24.44 0.49 -7.47
C ASN A 582 -24.41 0.90 -8.94
N LYS A 583 -24.80 2.16 -9.22
CA LYS A 583 -24.74 2.77 -10.57
C LYS A 583 -23.34 2.74 -11.14
N ARG A 584 -23.28 2.57 -12.45
CA ARG A 584 -22.07 2.76 -13.27
C ARG A 584 -21.68 4.24 -13.35
N PRO A 585 -20.39 4.54 -13.65
CA PRO A 585 -19.28 3.62 -13.87
C PRO A 585 -18.71 3.07 -12.56
N TRP A 586 -18.32 1.79 -12.56
CA TRP A 586 -17.73 1.11 -11.38
C TRP A 586 -16.23 1.34 -11.23
N GLY A 587 -15.61 1.89 -12.25
CA GLY A 587 -14.23 2.36 -12.25
C GLY A 587 -14.06 3.48 -13.24
N THR A 588 -13.22 4.46 -12.92
CA THR A 588 -13.01 5.65 -13.75
C THR A 588 -11.53 6.00 -13.85
N LEU A 589 -11.17 6.61 -14.98
CA LEU A 589 -9.95 7.39 -15.13
C LEU A 589 -10.34 8.87 -15.20
N ASN A 590 -9.68 9.70 -14.40
CA ASN A 590 -10.05 11.10 -14.19
C ASN A 590 -8.85 12.00 -14.45
N ALA A 591 -9.05 13.14 -15.11
CA ALA A 591 -8.08 14.21 -15.21
C ALA A 591 -8.57 15.46 -14.50
N ILE A 592 -7.76 15.99 -13.61
CA ILE A 592 -8.08 17.14 -12.78
C ILE A 592 -7.15 18.30 -13.15
N ASP A 593 -7.72 19.39 -13.66
CA ASP A 593 -7.00 20.62 -13.95
C ASP A 593 -6.78 21.40 -12.64
N LEU A 594 -5.54 21.49 -12.20
CA LEU A 594 -5.19 22.18 -10.95
C LEU A 594 -5.31 23.71 -11.08
N ASN A 595 -5.17 24.29 -12.29
CA ASN A 595 -5.36 25.71 -12.49
C ASN A 595 -6.83 26.10 -12.36
N ALA A 596 -7.70 25.30 -12.96
CA ALA A 596 -9.14 25.52 -12.92
C ALA A 596 -9.81 24.97 -11.64
N GLY A 597 -9.12 24.09 -10.89
CA GLY A 597 -9.64 23.44 -9.69
C GLY A 597 -10.83 22.54 -9.96
N LYS A 598 -10.86 21.82 -11.09
CA LYS A 598 -11.99 20.99 -11.50
C LYS A 598 -11.58 19.78 -12.34
N VAL A 599 -12.47 18.80 -12.42
CA VAL A 599 -12.34 17.68 -13.35
C VAL A 599 -12.39 18.20 -14.79
N LYS A 600 -11.36 17.92 -15.57
CA LYS A 600 -11.25 18.22 -17.00
C LYS A 600 -12.02 17.20 -17.84
N TRP A 601 -11.79 15.93 -17.56
CA TRP A 601 -12.53 14.81 -18.15
C TRP A 601 -12.57 13.62 -17.19
N ARG A 602 -13.57 12.76 -17.38
CA ARG A 602 -13.75 11.50 -16.65
C ARG A 602 -14.31 10.47 -17.63
N VAL A 603 -13.67 9.30 -17.69
CA VAL A 603 -14.10 8.19 -18.54
C VAL A 603 -14.16 6.89 -17.74
N PRO A 604 -15.01 5.93 -18.10
CA PRO A 604 -14.96 4.59 -17.54
C PRO A 604 -13.59 3.95 -17.79
N LEU A 605 -13.04 3.23 -16.80
CA LEU A 605 -11.83 2.46 -16.92
C LEU A 605 -12.15 0.97 -16.84
N GLY A 606 -11.95 0.26 -17.94
CA GLY A 606 -12.25 -1.15 -18.09
C GLY A 606 -13.72 -1.45 -18.39
N THR A 607 -13.99 -2.72 -18.60
CA THR A 607 -15.33 -3.23 -18.86
C THR A 607 -15.48 -4.67 -18.35
N TYR A 608 -16.71 -5.09 -18.07
CA TYR A 608 -17.00 -6.51 -17.84
C TYR A 608 -17.24 -7.20 -19.18
N PRO A 609 -16.44 -8.20 -19.60
CA PRO A 609 -16.59 -8.86 -20.91
C PRO A 609 -17.98 -9.43 -21.18
N LYS A 610 -18.68 -9.92 -20.12
CA LYS A 610 -20.05 -10.40 -20.24
C LYS A 610 -21.05 -9.30 -20.62
N LEU A 611 -20.85 -8.07 -20.15
CA LEU A 611 -21.70 -6.93 -20.46
C LEU A 611 -21.33 -6.34 -21.83
N GLU A 612 -20.07 -6.27 -22.17
CA GLU A 612 -19.58 -5.87 -23.49
C GLU A 612 -20.15 -6.77 -24.59
N ALA A 613 -20.16 -8.09 -24.38
CA ALA A 613 -20.79 -9.06 -25.32
C ALA A 613 -22.31 -8.86 -25.48
N ARG A 614 -22.97 -8.19 -24.54
CA ARG A 614 -24.39 -7.80 -24.61
C ARG A 614 -24.61 -6.42 -25.25
N GLY A 615 -23.54 -5.75 -25.72
CA GLY A 615 -23.59 -4.41 -26.28
C GLY A 615 -23.73 -3.29 -25.25
N VAL A 616 -23.46 -3.57 -23.98
CA VAL A 616 -23.44 -2.53 -22.93
C VAL A 616 -22.15 -1.68 -23.10
N PRO A 617 -22.24 -0.35 -23.12
CA PRO A 617 -21.07 0.52 -23.16
C PRO A 617 -20.09 0.25 -22.01
N PRO A 618 -18.82 0.70 -22.09
CA PRO A 618 -17.83 0.51 -21.04
C PRO A 618 -18.39 0.87 -19.67
N THR A 619 -18.28 -0.06 -18.74
CA THR A 619 -18.91 0.04 -17.41
C THR A 619 -17.96 0.56 -16.34
N GLY A 620 -16.67 0.57 -16.63
CA GLY A 620 -15.65 0.58 -15.60
C GLY A 620 -15.66 -0.72 -14.79
N THR A 621 -14.58 -0.99 -14.08
CA THR A 621 -14.46 -2.13 -13.16
C THR A 621 -13.69 -1.69 -11.92
N PHE A 622 -13.72 -2.50 -10.86
CA PHE A 622 -12.72 -2.39 -9.81
C PHE A 622 -11.32 -2.32 -10.44
N ASN A 623 -10.48 -1.45 -9.94
CA ASN A 623 -9.16 -1.21 -10.52
C ASN A 623 -8.13 -0.87 -9.44
N ILE A 624 -6.91 -1.41 -9.60
CA ILE A 624 -5.74 -1.13 -8.78
C ILE A 624 -4.51 -1.02 -9.69
N GLY A 625 -3.45 -0.36 -9.22
CA GLY A 625 -2.34 0.09 -10.06
C GLY A 625 -2.54 1.55 -10.43
N GLY A 626 -1.67 2.11 -11.24
CA GLY A 626 -1.71 3.53 -11.57
C GLY A 626 -1.39 3.84 -13.02
N PRO A 627 -1.71 5.07 -13.47
CA PRO A 627 -1.36 5.56 -14.81
C PRO A 627 0.08 6.06 -14.87
N ILE A 628 0.63 6.11 -16.10
CA ILE A 628 1.75 6.98 -16.45
C ILE A 628 1.32 7.95 -17.55
N VAL A 629 1.92 9.12 -17.59
CA VAL A 629 1.66 10.13 -18.62
C VAL A 629 2.94 10.49 -19.36
N THR A 630 2.86 10.69 -20.69
CA THR A 630 4.02 11.00 -21.51
C THR A 630 3.87 12.33 -22.24
N LYS A 631 5.00 12.95 -22.57
CA LYS A 631 5.04 14.14 -23.44
C LYS A 631 4.44 13.85 -24.82
N GLY A 632 4.47 12.60 -25.29
CA GLY A 632 3.78 12.14 -26.51
C GLY A 632 2.26 12.31 -26.50
N GLY A 633 1.68 12.77 -25.40
CA GLY A 633 0.25 13.09 -25.29
C GLY A 633 -0.61 11.91 -24.84
N LEU A 634 -0.02 10.89 -24.25
CA LEU A 634 -0.67 9.63 -23.92
C LEU A 634 -0.66 9.36 -22.41
N VAL A 635 -1.72 8.68 -21.96
CA VAL A 635 -1.82 8.06 -20.64
C VAL A 635 -1.86 6.55 -20.84
N PHE A 636 -0.92 5.83 -20.26
CA PHE A 636 -0.91 4.37 -20.28
C PHE A 636 -1.32 3.81 -18.93
N ILE A 637 -2.23 2.83 -18.95
CA ILE A 637 -2.74 2.19 -17.74
C ILE A 637 -3.26 0.77 -18.03
N GLY A 638 -2.95 -0.18 -17.14
CA GLY A 638 -3.66 -1.46 -17.06
C GLY A 638 -4.80 -1.33 -16.04
N ALA A 639 -4.55 -1.75 -14.80
CA ALA A 639 -5.36 -1.54 -13.61
C ALA A 639 -6.74 -2.25 -13.58
N ALA A 640 -7.46 -2.33 -14.71
CA ALA A 640 -8.83 -2.80 -14.80
C ALA A 640 -8.95 -4.34 -14.90
N MET A 641 -10.11 -4.89 -14.52
CA MET A 641 -10.37 -6.33 -14.52
C MET A 641 -10.59 -6.92 -15.92
N ASP A 642 -10.65 -6.12 -16.97
CA ASP A 642 -10.74 -6.58 -18.36
C ASP A 642 -9.43 -7.15 -18.91
N GLU A 643 -8.37 -7.12 -18.10
CA GLU A 643 -7.04 -7.62 -18.47
C GLU A 643 -6.44 -6.94 -19.70
N ARG A 644 -6.88 -5.70 -19.99
CA ARG A 644 -6.36 -4.90 -21.12
C ARG A 644 -5.36 -3.87 -20.65
N PHE A 645 -4.37 -3.58 -21.50
CA PHE A 645 -3.49 -2.44 -21.36
C PHE A 645 -3.96 -1.35 -22.30
N HIS A 646 -4.19 -0.16 -21.77
CA HIS A 646 -4.85 0.93 -22.48
C HIS A 646 -3.91 2.11 -22.72
N ALA A 647 -4.12 2.84 -23.80
CA ALA A 647 -3.56 4.16 -24.06
C ALA A 647 -4.69 5.17 -24.33
N PHE A 648 -4.79 6.18 -23.49
CA PHE A 648 -5.76 7.26 -23.63
C PHE A 648 -5.06 8.55 -24.07
N ASP A 649 -5.81 9.43 -24.75
CA ASP A 649 -5.40 10.80 -24.96
C ASP A 649 -5.42 11.59 -23.65
N LYS A 650 -4.29 12.18 -23.25
CA LYS A 650 -4.17 12.91 -21.98
C LYS A 650 -5.02 14.17 -21.89
N ASP A 651 -5.42 14.75 -23.03
CA ASP A 651 -6.20 16.00 -23.10
C ASP A 651 -7.71 15.77 -23.09
N THR A 652 -8.18 14.65 -23.67
CA THR A 652 -9.62 14.36 -23.90
C THR A 652 -10.14 13.15 -23.13
N GLY A 653 -9.26 12.22 -22.74
CA GLY A 653 -9.66 10.92 -22.18
C GLY A 653 -10.14 9.92 -23.24
N GLU A 654 -9.98 10.21 -24.53
CA GLU A 654 -10.32 9.27 -25.61
C GLU A 654 -9.42 8.04 -25.58
N LEU A 655 -9.99 6.82 -25.65
CA LEU A 655 -9.25 5.59 -25.79
C LEU A 655 -8.69 5.51 -27.23
N LEU A 656 -7.36 5.55 -27.36
CA LEU A 656 -6.67 5.55 -28.66
C LEU A 656 -6.17 4.17 -29.06
N TRP A 657 -5.81 3.34 -28.09
CA TRP A 657 -5.26 2.01 -28.29
C TRP A 657 -5.47 1.14 -27.07
N GLU A 658 -5.64 -0.17 -27.29
CA GLU A 658 -5.68 -1.18 -26.24
C GLU A 658 -5.05 -2.49 -26.72
N TYR A 659 -4.56 -3.28 -25.76
CA TYR A 659 -3.97 -4.59 -25.99
C TYR A 659 -4.49 -5.59 -24.96
N GLN A 660 -5.07 -6.71 -25.42
CA GLN A 660 -5.51 -7.78 -24.55
C GLN A 660 -4.30 -8.57 -24.04
N MET A 661 -4.01 -8.48 -22.76
CA MET A 661 -2.99 -9.30 -22.11
C MET A 661 -3.54 -10.66 -21.73
N ARG A 662 -2.66 -11.58 -21.36
CA ARG A 662 -3.04 -12.91 -20.88
C ARG A 662 -3.52 -12.90 -19.43
N PHE A 663 -3.11 -11.90 -18.66
CA PHE A 663 -3.38 -11.69 -17.25
C PHE A 663 -3.54 -10.19 -16.98
N GLY A 664 -4.26 -9.83 -15.92
CA GLY A 664 -4.47 -8.44 -15.57
C GLY A 664 -3.16 -7.71 -15.21
N GLY A 665 -3.00 -6.50 -15.71
CA GLY A 665 -1.86 -5.63 -15.45
C GLY A 665 -2.14 -4.67 -14.30
N TYR A 666 -2.00 -5.13 -13.07
CA TYR A 666 -2.34 -4.36 -11.87
C TYR A 666 -1.20 -3.54 -11.29
N ALA A 667 -0.07 -3.51 -11.96
CA ALA A 667 1.08 -2.67 -11.62
C ALA A 667 1.04 -1.33 -12.37
N THR A 668 1.70 -0.32 -11.82
CA THR A 668 1.98 0.92 -12.56
C THR A 668 3.01 0.62 -13.67
N PRO A 669 2.77 1.02 -14.93
CA PRO A 669 3.73 0.85 -16.00
C PRO A 669 5.01 1.66 -15.79
N ALA A 670 6.04 1.41 -16.61
CA ALA A 670 7.22 2.26 -16.75
C ALA A 670 7.52 2.51 -18.24
N THR A 671 8.15 3.64 -18.56
CA THR A 671 8.60 3.95 -19.92
C THR A 671 10.03 4.48 -19.92
N TYR A 672 10.81 4.09 -20.90
CA TYR A 672 12.23 4.39 -20.99
C TYR A 672 12.71 4.36 -22.45
N GLU A 673 13.91 4.86 -22.68
CA GLU A 673 14.55 4.87 -24.00
C GLU A 673 15.88 4.09 -23.97
N ILE A 674 16.09 3.21 -24.93
CA ILE A 674 17.37 2.53 -25.17
C ILE A 674 17.72 2.70 -26.65
N ASP A 675 18.92 3.20 -26.94
CA ASP A 675 19.44 3.42 -28.29
C ASP A 675 18.47 4.20 -29.19
N GLY A 676 17.82 5.24 -28.63
CA GLY A 676 16.88 6.09 -29.36
C GLY A 676 15.50 5.44 -29.61
N ARG A 677 15.21 4.27 -29.04
CA ARG A 677 13.91 3.61 -29.13
C ARG A 677 13.20 3.66 -27.81
N GLN A 678 11.97 4.17 -27.81
CA GLN A 678 11.11 4.20 -26.63
C GLN A 678 10.43 2.85 -26.41
N TYR A 679 10.40 2.43 -25.15
CA TYR A 679 9.73 1.23 -24.67
C TYR A 679 8.73 1.58 -23.57
N ILE A 680 7.68 0.76 -23.47
CA ILE A 680 6.71 0.82 -22.36
C ILE A 680 6.56 -0.60 -21.81
N VAL A 681 6.73 -0.76 -20.52
CA VAL A 681 6.64 -2.06 -19.85
C VAL A 681 5.57 -2.06 -18.79
N ILE A 682 4.84 -3.18 -18.65
CA ILE A 682 3.88 -3.42 -17.59
C ILE A 682 4.02 -4.85 -17.08
N ALA A 683 3.91 -5.02 -15.75
CA ALA A 683 3.77 -6.33 -15.13
C ALA A 683 2.29 -6.78 -15.19
N ALA A 684 2.07 -8.01 -15.62
CA ALA A 684 0.76 -8.63 -15.77
C ALA A 684 0.70 -9.91 -14.92
N GLY A 685 0.43 -9.73 -13.63
CA GLY A 685 0.36 -10.79 -12.64
C GLY A 685 -1.06 -11.32 -12.41
N GLY A 686 -2.09 -10.59 -12.82
CA GLY A 686 -3.47 -10.96 -12.51
C GLY A 686 -3.67 -11.25 -11.02
N GLY A 687 -4.69 -12.00 -10.66
CA GLY A 687 -4.95 -12.42 -9.27
C GLY A 687 -5.21 -11.25 -8.33
N GLY A 688 -4.78 -11.41 -7.08
CA GLY A 688 -4.90 -10.37 -6.04
C GLY A 688 -6.35 -9.99 -5.71
N LYS A 689 -6.56 -8.76 -5.23
CA LYS A 689 -7.88 -8.23 -4.87
C LYS A 689 -8.89 -8.25 -6.04
N PRO A 690 -8.51 -7.99 -7.32
CA PRO A 690 -9.44 -8.11 -8.45
C PRO A 690 -9.93 -9.53 -8.73
N ALA A 691 -9.33 -10.55 -8.12
CA ALA A 691 -9.68 -11.96 -8.22
C ALA A 691 -9.73 -12.52 -9.67
N THR A 692 -8.95 -11.94 -10.59
CA THR A 692 -8.80 -12.44 -11.94
C THR A 692 -7.80 -13.62 -11.97
N LYS A 693 -7.55 -14.19 -13.14
CA LYS A 693 -6.60 -15.28 -13.27
C LYS A 693 -5.19 -14.84 -12.91
N ALA A 694 -4.54 -15.51 -11.95
CA ALA A 694 -3.15 -15.25 -11.58
C ALA A 694 -2.18 -15.62 -12.70
N GLY A 695 -1.13 -14.84 -12.85
CA GLY A 695 -0.10 -14.96 -13.87
C GLY A 695 1.27 -14.49 -13.40
N ASP A 696 2.21 -14.46 -14.34
CA ASP A 696 3.63 -14.24 -14.03
C ASP A 696 4.39 -13.51 -15.14
N MET A 697 3.69 -12.67 -15.92
CA MET A 697 4.23 -12.08 -17.15
C MET A 697 4.62 -10.62 -16.98
N PHE A 698 5.64 -10.21 -17.75
CA PHE A 698 5.92 -8.84 -18.11
C PHE A 698 5.73 -8.66 -19.63
N TYR A 699 5.09 -7.58 -20.03
CA TYR A 699 4.92 -7.18 -21.44
C TYR A 699 5.65 -5.88 -21.67
N CYS A 700 6.47 -5.85 -22.72
CA CYS A 700 7.12 -4.63 -23.19
C CYS A 700 6.69 -4.30 -24.60
N PHE A 701 6.29 -3.07 -24.82
CA PHE A 701 5.78 -2.55 -26.08
C PHE A 701 6.72 -1.52 -26.66
N ALA A 702 6.80 -1.46 -27.99
CA ALA A 702 7.53 -0.43 -28.74
C ALA A 702 6.90 -0.27 -30.13
N LEU A 703 7.30 0.78 -30.85
CA LEU A 703 6.98 0.89 -32.27
C LEU A 703 7.75 -0.16 -33.10
N PRO A 704 7.25 -0.60 -34.25
CA PRO A 704 7.97 -1.46 -35.18
C PRO A 704 9.36 -0.89 -35.51
N LYS A 705 10.33 -1.79 -35.78
CA LYS A 705 11.69 -1.39 -36.23
C LYS A 705 11.68 -0.83 -37.64
#